data_1c350e30286d26dcac6ecad07787312e
#
_entry.id   1c350e30286d26dcac6ecad07787312e
#
_cell.length_a   1.000
_cell.length_b   1.000
_cell.length_c   1.000
_cell.angle_alpha   90.00
_cell.angle_beta   90.00
_cell.angle_gamma   90.00
#
_symmetry.space_group_name_H-M   'P 1'
#
loop_
_entity.id
_entity.type
_entity.pdbx_description
1 polymer ?
#
loop_
_entity_poly.entity_id
_entity_poly.type
_entity_poly.pdbx_seq_one_letter_code
_entity_poly.pdbx_strand_id
1 'polypeptide(L)'
;EEVSRNIKWRLNELRWDNLFNYGDDNRIDFSRLNGTIGIFGKNYSGKSSVIDSLLYTLFNTTSKNERRNVNIINQNREEGSGEAVISIGDEQYYVRRGSKKYTKRLKGVETLEAKTDLDFFKIDINGEKVSLNGLTRNDTDKNIRKIFGSLDDFLLTSLSSQLDSLSFIREGSTKRKEILAKFLDLEIFEKKFKLAKEDASDMKGALKRLEGREYDADIEATEAEHYECEENLFVQKADCQGLQMKIEALESDISGIDEKIKSIPAEVIDIVQVRMAIKGKTATLTKTQKELAEDKESLQEKKELISKIGEFLENYDIANIKARKQKAEDLWDKISDLRTELRRIQEKVSSLNDPEFLKGCKCLHDAEQALEQKPNIVEKIEAFSKEFESLDASGLDKLIEQHDALASKKDQTTRDITTVELSIARKQNTINTLMAELSVLKTKKTSYDDNKEAIENLEALLSDKRTHETTLYTKREELEICEEEIVKHHKLLGSLEQKVLNIKEQKNDYMELREQFAAYDLYMRAMHPNGIAYDVIKKKLPVINQEIAKVLTNLTNFEVLFEGDGNKLDIFIKHPKHDPRPLSMASGAEKTMAAMAIRLAFLAVSNLPTSDIMVLDEPGTALDEEHLQAFTQLLDMIKVHFKTTLLISHLDSLKDVVDLTLDISKKEGYAYINQ
;
A
#
# COMPACT_ATOMS: atom_id res chain seq x y z
N GLU A 1 17.43 4.62 10.51
CA GLU A 1 18.85 4.79 10.80
C GLU A 1 18.98 5.25 12.26
N GLU A 2 19.64 4.46 13.09
CA GLU A 2 19.98 4.90 14.44
C GLU A 2 21.12 5.91 14.36
N VAL A 3 20.82 7.16 14.63
CA VAL A 3 21.84 8.20 14.82
C VAL A 3 22.36 8.09 16.24
N SER A 4 23.68 8.12 16.41
CA SER A 4 24.29 8.12 17.75
C SER A 4 23.87 9.36 18.53
N ARG A 5 23.48 9.21 19.80
CA ARG A 5 22.94 10.29 20.65
C ARG A 5 23.99 10.83 21.61
N ASN A 6 23.83 12.08 22.04
CA ASN A 6 24.74 12.76 22.97
C ASN A 6 26.20 12.82 22.51
N ILE A 7 26.46 12.81 21.21
CA ILE A 7 27.80 12.97 20.67
C ILE A 7 28.12 14.46 20.55
N LYS A 8 29.20 14.87 21.15
CA LYS A 8 29.85 16.17 20.93
C LYS A 8 31.08 15.94 20.08
N TRP A 9 31.04 16.46 18.86
CA TRP A 9 32.17 16.37 17.96
C TRP A 9 32.81 17.73 17.73
N ARG A 10 34.10 17.73 17.48
CA ARG A 10 34.92 18.93 17.28
C ARG A 10 35.42 18.96 15.86
N LEU A 11 35.19 20.07 15.16
CA LEU A 11 35.82 20.30 13.86
C LEU A 11 37.24 20.83 14.13
N ASN A 12 38.25 20.07 13.69
CA ASN A 12 39.65 20.47 13.87
C ASN A 12 40.12 21.28 12.63
N GLU A 13 39.79 20.82 11.45
CA GLU A 13 40.25 21.45 10.20
C GLU A 13 39.22 21.26 9.08
N LEU A 14 39.10 22.25 8.25
CA LEU A 14 38.39 22.20 6.98
C LEU A 14 39.31 22.65 5.88
N ARG A 15 39.49 21.84 4.82
CA ARG A 15 40.19 22.16 3.58
C ARG A 15 39.24 22.01 2.42
N TRP A 16 39.35 22.89 1.45
CA TRP A 16 38.58 22.75 0.23
C TRP A 16 39.27 23.40 -0.98
N ASP A 17 39.06 22.80 -2.13
CA ASP A 17 39.58 23.23 -3.41
C ASP A 17 38.48 23.41 -4.42
N ASN A 18 38.45 24.50 -5.11
CA ASN A 18 37.58 24.75 -6.26
C ASN A 18 36.07 24.52 -5.98
N LEU A 19 35.63 24.87 -4.79
CA LEU A 19 34.20 24.85 -4.46
C LEU A 19 33.63 26.27 -4.53
N PHE A 20 32.44 26.42 -5.12
CA PHE A 20 31.72 27.67 -5.29
C PHE A 20 32.56 28.71 -6.04
N ASN A 21 32.89 29.83 -5.39
CA ASN A 21 33.76 30.90 -5.94
C ASN A 21 35.20 30.83 -5.44
N TYR A 22 35.55 29.80 -4.67
CA TYR A 22 36.90 29.60 -4.17
C TYR A 22 37.81 28.92 -5.20
N GLY A 23 39.09 29.24 -5.13
CA GLY A 23 40.18 28.56 -5.84
C GLY A 23 40.71 27.37 -5.09
N ASP A 24 41.96 27.05 -5.33
CA ASP A 24 42.67 25.93 -4.72
C ASP A 24 43.21 26.34 -3.32
N ASP A 25 43.59 25.34 -2.50
CA ASP A 25 44.35 25.48 -1.25
C ASP A 25 43.70 26.39 -0.20
N ASN A 26 42.38 26.23 -0.01
CA ASN A 26 41.68 26.90 1.08
C ASN A 26 41.68 26.06 2.31
N ARG A 27 41.98 26.64 3.47
CA ARG A 27 42.12 25.93 4.73
C ARG A 27 41.67 26.80 5.89
N ILE A 28 40.94 26.22 6.84
CA ILE A 28 40.69 26.77 8.17
C ILE A 28 41.10 25.76 9.23
N ASP A 29 42.00 26.15 10.08
CA ASP A 29 42.44 25.37 11.27
C ASP A 29 41.62 25.78 12.50
N PHE A 30 40.48 25.09 12.73
CA PHE A 30 39.57 25.35 13.84
C PHE A 30 40.21 24.98 15.20
N SER A 31 41.28 24.17 15.21
CA SER A 31 41.96 23.82 16.45
C SER A 31 42.55 25.05 17.17
N ARG A 32 42.93 26.06 16.37
CA ARG A 32 43.52 27.34 16.81
C ARG A 32 42.48 28.44 17.05
N LEU A 33 41.24 28.25 16.62
CA LEU A 33 40.16 29.21 16.75
C LEU A 33 39.43 28.97 18.08
N ASN A 34 39.23 30.03 18.85
CA ASN A 34 38.46 30.03 20.08
C ASN A 34 37.72 31.35 20.25
N GLY A 35 36.47 31.30 20.66
CA GLY A 35 35.62 32.49 20.80
C GLY A 35 34.84 32.85 19.56
N THR A 36 34.52 34.13 19.38
CA THR A 36 33.75 34.62 18.24
C THR A 36 34.66 35.06 17.11
N ILE A 37 34.57 34.38 15.99
CA ILE A 37 35.38 34.59 14.79
C ILE A 37 34.53 35.24 13.72
N GLY A 38 34.89 36.45 13.32
CA GLY A 38 34.18 37.19 12.29
C GLY A 38 34.66 36.85 10.87
N ILE A 39 33.71 36.60 9.98
CA ILE A 39 33.95 36.52 8.54
C ILE A 39 33.24 37.69 7.89
N PHE A 40 34.01 38.76 7.60
CA PHE A 40 33.49 40.00 7.01
C PHE A 40 33.86 40.12 5.54
N GLY A 41 33.04 40.82 4.81
CA GLY A 41 33.31 41.10 3.40
C GLY A 41 32.07 41.56 2.66
N LYS A 42 32.30 42.07 1.46
CA LYS A 42 31.23 42.51 0.56
C LYS A 42 30.29 41.34 0.19
N ASN A 43 29.05 41.64 -0.18
CA ASN A 43 28.18 40.63 -0.75
C ASN A 43 28.84 39.94 -1.93
N TYR A 44 28.60 38.64 -2.11
CA TYR A 44 29.21 37.77 -3.14
C TYR A 44 30.73 37.55 -2.99
N SER A 45 31.33 37.84 -1.84
CA SER A 45 32.75 37.53 -1.59
C SER A 45 33.03 36.05 -1.29
N GLY A 46 31.99 35.25 -0.97
CA GLY A 46 32.15 33.84 -0.64
C GLY A 46 31.98 33.50 0.87
N LYS A 47 31.55 34.47 1.66
CA LYS A 47 31.40 34.29 3.13
C LYS A 47 30.61 33.04 3.50
N SER A 48 29.39 32.93 3.02
CA SER A 48 28.50 31.77 3.33
C SER A 48 28.99 30.49 2.63
N SER A 49 29.76 30.61 1.52
CA SER A 49 30.29 29.43 0.82
C SER A 49 31.36 28.66 1.64
N VAL A 50 31.94 29.26 2.68
CA VAL A 50 32.80 28.56 3.63
C VAL A 50 32.01 27.46 4.33
N ILE A 51 30.82 27.80 4.81
CA ILE A 51 29.95 26.85 5.50
C ILE A 51 29.35 25.83 4.53
N ASP A 52 28.98 26.29 3.34
CA ASP A 52 28.50 25.37 2.29
C ASP A 52 29.57 24.37 1.86
N SER A 53 30.89 24.74 1.93
CA SER A 53 31.98 23.80 1.72
C SER A 53 32.06 22.72 2.81
N LEU A 54 31.80 23.07 4.08
CA LEU A 54 31.67 22.11 5.16
C LEU A 54 30.45 21.18 4.96
N LEU A 55 29.32 21.76 4.63
CA LEU A 55 28.08 21.01 4.40
C LEU A 55 28.17 20.08 3.18
N TYR A 56 28.85 20.53 2.11
CA TYR A 56 29.16 19.68 0.97
C TYR A 56 30.05 18.50 1.40
N THR A 57 31.09 18.78 2.15
CA THR A 57 32.04 17.75 2.58
C THR A 57 31.36 16.68 3.41
N LEU A 58 30.57 17.07 4.42
CA LEU A 58 29.92 16.15 5.37
C LEU A 58 28.65 15.51 4.77
N PHE A 59 27.77 16.32 4.17
CA PHE A 59 26.40 15.91 3.87
C PHE A 59 26.05 15.87 2.37
N ASN A 60 27.03 16.21 1.49
CA ASN A 60 26.83 16.27 0.03
C ASN A 60 25.72 17.24 -0.38
N THR A 61 25.65 18.39 0.26
CA THR A 61 24.59 19.38 0.06
C THR A 61 25.07 20.74 0.56
N THR A 62 24.24 21.76 0.52
CA THR A 62 24.55 23.10 1.05
C THR A 62 23.44 23.58 1.97
N SER A 63 23.61 24.74 2.61
CA SER A 63 22.60 25.41 3.42
C SER A 63 21.28 25.65 2.70
N LYS A 64 21.32 25.75 1.37
CA LYS A 64 20.19 25.99 0.48
C LYS A 64 19.68 24.73 -0.21
N ASN A 65 20.08 23.56 0.27
CA ASN A 65 19.69 22.24 -0.22
C ASN A 65 20.06 21.97 -1.71
N GLU A 66 21.13 22.61 -2.23
CA GLU A 66 21.67 22.28 -3.55
C GLU A 66 22.37 20.92 -3.49
N ARG A 67 21.96 19.98 -4.34
CA ARG A 67 22.46 18.60 -4.41
C ARG A 67 23.13 18.25 -5.73
N ARG A 68 23.07 19.16 -6.72
CA ARG A 68 23.76 18.96 -8.00
C ARG A 68 25.23 19.41 -7.87
N ASN A 69 26.12 18.46 -7.75
CA ASN A 69 27.55 18.72 -7.50
C ASN A 69 28.22 19.55 -8.63
N VAL A 70 27.64 19.53 -9.83
CA VAL A 70 28.06 20.39 -10.92
C VAL A 70 27.98 21.89 -10.57
N ASN A 71 26.99 22.26 -9.73
CA ASN A 71 26.81 23.67 -9.30
C ASN A 71 27.66 24.02 -8.09
N ILE A 72 28.18 23.02 -7.39
CA ILE A 72 29.06 23.20 -6.22
C ILE A 72 30.50 23.40 -6.66
N ILE A 73 30.94 22.70 -7.71
CA ILE A 73 32.24 22.88 -8.30
C ILE A 73 32.30 24.27 -8.93
N ASN A 74 33.39 25.00 -8.70
CA ASN A 74 33.61 26.31 -9.32
C ASN A 74 33.36 26.25 -10.84
N GLN A 75 32.68 27.27 -11.36
CA GLN A 75 32.27 27.29 -12.77
C GLN A 75 33.46 27.15 -13.76
N ASN A 76 34.62 27.70 -13.38
CA ASN A 76 35.84 27.70 -14.19
C ASN A 76 36.76 26.50 -13.92
N ARG A 77 36.31 25.52 -13.15
CA ARG A 77 37.12 24.35 -12.76
C ARG A 77 36.39 23.07 -13.10
N GLU A 78 37.15 22.03 -13.40
CA GLU A 78 36.62 20.71 -13.76
C GLU A 78 36.33 19.82 -12.53
N GLU A 79 37.03 20.08 -11.43
CA GLU A 79 36.90 19.31 -10.19
C GLU A 79 36.97 20.22 -8.97
N GLY A 80 36.37 19.75 -7.90
CA GLY A 80 36.41 20.41 -6.60
C GLY A 80 36.31 19.38 -5.50
N SER A 81 36.92 19.67 -4.35
CA SER A 81 37.02 18.77 -3.22
C SER A 81 36.88 19.47 -1.88
N GLY A 82 36.47 18.71 -0.87
CA GLY A 82 36.46 19.11 0.53
C GLY A 82 36.98 18.00 1.42
N GLU A 83 37.73 18.39 2.44
CA GLU A 83 38.20 17.50 3.52
C GLU A 83 37.89 18.13 4.87
N ALA A 84 37.26 17.38 5.75
CA ALA A 84 36.99 17.74 7.13
C ALA A 84 37.71 16.78 8.07
N VAL A 85 38.44 17.33 9.04
CA VAL A 85 39.08 16.59 10.14
C VAL A 85 38.30 16.87 11.42
N ILE A 86 37.74 15.84 11.99
CA ILE A 86 36.82 15.93 13.14
C ILE A 86 37.30 15.04 14.24
N SER A 87 37.21 15.48 15.52
CA SER A 87 37.51 14.63 16.66
C SER A 87 36.26 14.38 17.52
N ILE A 88 36.18 13.16 18.02
CA ILE A 88 35.18 12.73 19.03
C ILE A 88 35.99 12.06 20.15
N GLY A 89 36.06 12.68 21.29
CA GLY A 89 37.02 12.25 22.34
C GLY A 89 38.44 12.28 21.80
N ASP A 90 39.13 11.13 21.88
CA ASP A 90 40.53 10.98 21.45
C ASP A 90 40.67 10.44 20.00
N GLU A 91 39.57 10.10 19.35
CA GLU A 91 39.58 9.60 17.98
C GLU A 91 39.46 10.74 16.97
N GLN A 92 40.17 10.62 15.84
CA GLN A 92 40.09 11.56 14.74
C GLN A 92 39.42 10.92 13.53
N TYR A 93 38.43 11.61 12.95
CA TYR A 93 37.67 11.21 11.79
C TYR A 93 38.01 12.12 10.62
N TYR A 94 38.13 11.52 9.45
CA TYR A 94 38.44 12.19 8.20
C TYR A 94 37.35 11.93 7.19
N VAL A 95 36.74 12.98 6.68
CA VAL A 95 35.76 12.92 5.59
C VAL A 95 36.34 13.66 4.41
N ARG A 96 36.59 12.95 3.31
CA ARG A 96 37.08 13.52 2.05
C ARG A 96 36.07 13.30 0.97
N ARG A 97 35.61 14.37 0.34
CA ARG A 97 34.65 14.33 -0.73
C ARG A 97 35.16 15.14 -1.92
N GLY A 98 35.26 14.47 -3.08
CA GLY A 98 35.67 15.09 -4.33
C GLY A 98 34.62 14.90 -5.41
N SER A 99 34.41 15.93 -6.23
CA SER A 99 33.50 15.84 -7.37
C SER A 99 34.22 16.32 -8.62
N LYS A 100 33.96 15.62 -9.76
CA LYS A 100 34.55 15.94 -11.06
C LYS A 100 33.45 16.04 -12.10
N LYS A 101 33.46 17.13 -12.89
CA LYS A 101 32.53 17.37 -13.99
C LYS A 101 32.78 16.40 -15.12
N TYR A 102 31.72 15.91 -15.76
CA TYR A 102 31.79 15.16 -17.00
C TYR A 102 30.56 15.40 -17.85
N THR A 103 30.72 15.28 -19.17
CA THR A 103 29.61 15.41 -20.10
C THR A 103 28.94 14.07 -20.33
N LYS A 104 27.64 14.01 -20.10
CA LYS A 104 26.81 12.86 -20.37
C LYS A 104 25.89 13.12 -21.55
N ARG A 105 25.92 12.22 -22.53
CA ARG A 105 25.00 12.27 -23.68
C ARG A 105 23.80 11.34 -23.40
N LEU A 106 22.62 11.91 -23.36
CA LEU A 106 21.39 11.16 -23.25
C LEU A 106 20.42 11.61 -24.35
N LYS A 107 19.99 10.69 -25.21
CA LYS A 107 19.07 10.97 -26.32
C LYS A 107 19.47 12.16 -27.21
N GLY A 108 20.77 12.32 -27.47
CA GLY A 108 21.28 13.37 -28.31
C GLY A 108 21.47 14.73 -27.62
N VAL A 109 21.10 14.88 -26.37
CA VAL A 109 21.33 16.08 -25.55
C VAL A 109 22.54 15.87 -24.67
N GLU A 110 23.49 16.79 -24.73
CA GLU A 110 24.65 16.82 -23.82
C GLU A 110 24.26 17.53 -22.52
N THR A 111 24.42 16.83 -21.41
CA THR A 111 24.20 17.37 -20.06
C THR A 111 25.50 17.31 -19.27
N LEU A 112 25.82 18.39 -18.56
CA LEU A 112 26.96 18.45 -17.66
C LEU A 112 26.52 17.86 -16.31
N GLU A 113 27.18 16.78 -15.91
CA GLU A 113 26.96 16.10 -14.61
C GLU A 113 28.27 16.07 -13.81
N ALA A 114 28.21 15.70 -12.54
CA ALA A 114 29.39 15.50 -11.72
C ALA A 114 29.39 14.11 -11.08
N LYS A 115 30.53 13.43 -11.16
CA LYS A 115 30.80 12.22 -10.42
C LYS A 115 31.44 12.60 -9.08
N THR A 116 30.99 11.97 -8.00
CA THR A 116 31.46 12.26 -6.66
C THR A 116 32.07 11.01 -6.04
N ASP A 117 33.25 11.14 -5.51
CA ASP A 117 33.95 10.15 -4.72
C ASP A 117 33.94 10.58 -3.23
N LEU A 118 33.88 9.59 -2.33
CA LEU A 118 33.77 9.82 -0.89
C LEU A 118 34.66 8.81 -0.16
N ASP A 119 35.54 9.31 0.71
CA ASP A 119 36.34 8.50 1.62
C ASP A 119 36.10 8.94 3.07
N PHE A 120 35.73 7.97 3.90
CA PHE A 120 35.48 8.17 5.32
C PHE A 120 36.26 7.17 6.14
N PHE A 121 37.13 7.65 7.00
CA PHE A 121 37.95 6.82 7.86
C PHE A 121 38.22 7.53 9.20
N LYS A 122 38.62 6.76 10.20
CA LYS A 122 39.10 7.30 11.46
C LYS A 122 40.53 6.87 11.71
N ILE A 123 41.23 7.68 12.49
CA ILE A 123 42.49 7.30 13.15
C ILE A 123 42.14 7.05 14.60
N ASP A 124 42.39 5.83 15.06
CA ASP A 124 42.13 5.43 16.44
C ASP A 124 43.21 5.96 17.39
N ILE A 125 43.06 5.72 18.70
CA ILE A 125 43.97 6.13 19.73
C ILE A 125 45.39 5.49 19.60
N ASN A 126 45.52 4.42 18.82
CA ASN A 126 46.78 3.75 18.53
C ASN A 126 47.47 4.32 17.27
N GLY A 127 46.81 5.23 16.56
CA GLY A 127 47.29 5.80 15.30
C GLY A 127 46.98 4.95 14.08
N GLU A 128 46.12 3.91 14.17
CA GLU A 128 45.75 3.06 13.07
C GLU A 128 44.60 3.65 12.25
N LYS A 129 44.73 3.60 10.91
CA LYS A 129 43.68 4.03 10.02
C LYS A 129 42.63 2.94 9.87
N VAL A 130 41.39 3.22 10.32
CA VAL A 130 40.24 2.33 10.20
C VAL A 130 39.26 2.93 9.18
N SER A 131 39.01 2.23 8.07
CA SER A 131 38.03 2.64 7.07
C SER A 131 36.61 2.48 7.63
N LEU A 132 35.80 3.51 7.42
CA LEU A 132 34.36 3.54 7.76
C LEU A 132 33.48 3.62 6.50
N ASN A 133 34.10 3.36 5.33
CA ASN A 133 33.37 3.31 4.07
C ASN A 133 32.37 2.16 4.04
N GLY A 134 31.20 2.40 3.49
CA GLY A 134 30.21 1.37 3.17
C GLY A 134 30.50 0.70 1.80
N LEU A 135 29.68 -0.26 1.42
CA LEU A 135 29.79 -0.92 0.13
C LEU A 135 29.54 0.04 -1.04
N THR A 136 28.72 1.04 -0.84
CA THR A 136 28.43 2.10 -1.80
C THR A 136 28.69 3.46 -1.18
N ARG A 137 28.82 4.50 -2.02
CA ARG A 137 28.88 5.89 -1.54
C ARG A 137 27.68 6.23 -0.63
N ASN A 138 26.48 5.78 -1.00
CA ASN A 138 25.29 6.04 -0.20
C ASN A 138 25.38 5.38 1.20
N ASP A 139 26.01 4.22 1.30
CA ASP A 139 26.22 3.56 2.61
C ASP A 139 27.28 4.29 3.43
N THR A 140 28.34 4.81 2.78
CA THR A 140 29.31 5.69 3.43
C THR A 140 28.64 6.98 3.93
N ASP A 141 27.76 7.60 3.13
CA ASP A 141 26.97 8.77 3.55
C ASP A 141 26.05 8.44 4.76
N LYS A 142 25.51 7.23 4.84
CA LYS A 142 24.75 6.76 6.03
C LYS A 142 25.66 6.64 7.26
N ASN A 143 26.86 6.09 7.10
CA ASN A 143 27.82 5.94 8.19
C ASN A 143 28.24 7.32 8.74
N ILE A 144 28.46 8.31 7.88
CA ILE A 144 28.72 9.70 8.30
C ILE A 144 27.55 10.25 9.12
N ARG A 145 26.31 10.10 8.59
CA ARG A 145 25.12 10.59 9.29
C ARG A 145 24.85 9.87 10.61
N LYS A 146 25.21 8.59 10.70
CA LYS A 146 25.08 7.83 11.95
C LYS A 146 25.91 8.42 13.07
N ILE A 147 27.09 8.97 12.76
CA ILE A 147 28.03 9.51 13.76
C ILE A 147 27.80 11.00 13.99
N PHE A 148 27.72 11.81 12.93
CA PHE A 148 27.67 13.27 13.04
C PHE A 148 26.25 13.85 12.97
N GLY A 149 25.24 13.02 12.77
CA GLY A 149 23.85 13.45 12.55
C GLY A 149 23.55 13.72 11.08
N SER A 150 22.32 14.11 10.81
CA SER A 150 21.87 14.55 9.49
C SER A 150 22.21 16.02 9.25
N LEU A 151 22.05 16.47 7.99
CA LEU A 151 22.10 17.91 7.69
C LEU A 151 21.12 18.70 8.56
N ASP A 152 19.88 18.21 8.69
CA ASP A 152 18.83 18.88 9.48
C ASP A 152 19.25 19.02 10.96
N ASP A 153 19.91 18.00 11.52
CA ASP A 153 20.42 18.05 12.90
C ASP A 153 21.49 19.12 13.03
N PHE A 154 22.40 19.22 12.04
CA PHE A 154 23.43 20.27 12.02
C PHE A 154 22.84 21.68 11.86
N LEU A 155 21.87 21.83 10.97
CA LEU A 155 21.16 23.10 10.78
C LEU A 155 20.40 23.53 12.03
N LEU A 156 19.82 22.58 12.76
CA LEU A 156 19.11 22.86 14.00
C LEU A 156 20.04 23.21 15.15
N THR A 157 21.18 22.54 15.26
CA THR A 157 22.07 22.66 16.42
C THR A 157 23.19 23.69 16.22
N SER A 158 23.75 23.79 15.02
CA SER A 158 25.04 24.46 14.77
C SER A 158 25.01 25.60 13.78
N LEU A 159 23.95 25.75 12.98
CA LEU A 159 23.81 26.83 12.01
C LEU A 159 22.58 27.70 12.30
N SER A 160 22.78 28.99 12.42
CA SER A 160 21.72 30.00 12.50
C SER A 160 21.84 30.94 11.30
N SER A 161 21.11 30.64 10.23
CA SER A 161 20.98 31.59 9.12
C SER A 161 19.95 32.67 9.48
N GLN A 162 20.03 33.81 8.81
CA GLN A 162 19.13 34.97 9.02
C GLN A 162 17.64 34.61 8.95
N LEU A 163 17.31 33.63 8.12
CA LEU A 163 15.91 33.22 7.85
C LEU A 163 15.52 31.97 8.64
N ASP A 164 16.41 31.04 8.87
CA ASP A 164 16.11 29.80 9.60
C ASP A 164 15.99 30.06 11.11
N SER A 165 16.73 31.01 11.67
CA SER A 165 16.56 31.39 13.07
C SER A 165 15.13 31.92 13.35
N LEU A 166 14.51 32.56 12.35
CA LEU A 166 13.15 33.06 12.43
C LEU A 166 12.11 32.05 11.94
N SER A 167 12.53 30.96 11.24
CA SER A 167 11.61 29.98 10.68
C SER A 167 10.78 29.32 11.76
N PHE A 168 11.39 28.87 12.86
CA PHE A 168 10.65 28.27 13.99
C PHE A 168 9.57 29.21 14.57
N ILE A 169 9.84 30.51 14.63
CA ILE A 169 8.86 31.51 15.10
C ILE A 169 7.71 31.68 14.11
N ARG A 170 8.02 31.63 12.80
CA ARG A 170 7.03 31.83 11.71
C ARG A 170 6.21 30.58 11.43
N GLU A 171 6.75 29.41 11.70
CA GLU A 171 6.10 28.14 11.43
C GLU A 171 4.85 27.94 12.28
N GLY A 172 3.89 27.18 11.73
CA GLY A 172 2.67 26.81 12.47
C GLY A 172 2.94 25.75 13.55
N SER A 173 1.97 25.56 14.43
CA SER A 173 2.04 24.63 15.59
C SER A 173 2.52 23.22 15.21
N THR A 174 2.06 22.66 14.09
CA THR A 174 2.46 21.30 13.64
C THR A 174 3.97 21.25 13.38
N LYS A 175 4.51 22.21 12.65
CA LYS A 175 5.95 22.23 12.32
C LYS A 175 6.82 22.51 13.54
N ARG A 176 6.37 23.37 14.45
CA ARG A 176 7.03 23.60 15.74
C ARG A 176 7.13 22.31 16.57
N LYS A 177 6.04 21.50 16.61
CA LYS A 177 6.05 20.20 17.29
C LYS A 177 7.03 19.21 16.65
N GLU A 178 7.10 19.17 15.31
CA GLU A 178 8.07 18.33 14.61
C GLU A 178 9.52 18.71 14.96
N ILE A 179 9.84 20.01 14.96
CA ILE A 179 11.17 20.49 15.34
C ILE A 179 11.49 20.13 16.78
N LEU A 180 10.57 20.37 17.72
CA LEU A 180 10.76 20.00 19.12
C LEU A 180 10.90 18.47 19.31
N ALA A 181 10.11 17.70 18.57
CA ALA A 181 10.22 16.24 18.58
C ALA A 181 11.63 15.77 18.17
N LYS A 182 12.25 16.44 17.18
CA LYS A 182 13.66 16.17 16.82
C LYS A 182 14.62 16.43 17.98
N PHE A 183 14.57 17.62 18.58
CA PHE A 183 15.44 17.98 19.69
C PHE A 183 15.28 17.03 20.90
N LEU A 184 14.06 16.58 21.16
CA LEU A 184 13.73 15.69 22.27
C LEU A 184 13.84 14.19 21.92
N ASP A 185 14.29 13.85 20.72
CA ASP A 185 14.39 12.46 20.21
C ASP A 185 13.05 11.70 20.18
N LEU A 186 11.99 12.39 19.81
CA LEU A 186 10.64 11.84 19.73
C LEU A 186 10.22 11.44 18.31
N GLU A 187 11.11 11.54 17.31
CA GLU A 187 10.81 11.15 15.92
C GLU A 187 10.43 9.68 15.77
N ILE A 188 10.83 8.85 16.75
CA ILE A 188 10.46 7.44 16.79
C ILE A 188 8.94 7.24 16.79
N PHE A 189 8.18 8.13 17.43
CA PHE A 189 6.72 8.07 17.49
C PHE A 189 6.12 8.30 16.09
N GLU A 190 6.63 9.28 15.35
CA GLU A 190 6.18 9.55 13.99
C GLU A 190 6.52 8.39 13.03
N LYS A 191 7.73 7.82 13.15
CA LYS A 191 8.13 6.64 12.37
C LYS A 191 7.22 5.45 12.66
N LYS A 192 6.94 5.19 13.93
CA LYS A 192 6.02 4.12 14.36
C LYS A 192 4.59 4.37 13.89
N PHE A 193 4.13 5.63 13.92
CA PHE A 193 2.83 6.00 13.38
C PHE A 193 2.72 5.72 11.87
N LYS A 194 3.75 6.09 11.09
CA LYS A 194 3.78 5.85 9.63
C LYS A 194 3.76 4.35 9.32
N LEU A 195 4.59 3.56 9.99
CA LEU A 195 4.63 2.10 9.82
C LEU A 195 3.28 1.47 10.19
N ALA A 196 2.73 1.80 11.35
CA ALA A 196 1.43 1.28 11.76
C ALA A 196 0.30 1.68 10.81
N LYS A 197 0.37 2.88 10.23
CA LYS A 197 -0.60 3.33 9.22
C LYS A 197 -0.47 2.57 7.91
N GLU A 198 0.74 2.22 7.49
CA GLU A 198 0.99 1.38 6.33
C GLU A 198 0.47 -0.04 6.58
N ASP A 199 0.85 -0.66 7.69
CA ASP A 199 0.40 -2.01 8.08
C ASP A 199 -1.13 -2.10 8.23
N ALA A 200 -1.76 -1.08 8.82
CA ALA A 200 -3.20 -1.03 9.01
C ALA A 200 -4.00 -0.73 7.73
N SER A 201 -3.34 -0.28 6.67
CA SER A 201 -4.01 0.14 5.42
C SER A 201 -4.78 -0.99 4.77
N ASP A 202 -4.15 -2.17 4.68
CA ASP A 202 -4.74 -3.35 4.05
C ASP A 202 -5.90 -3.90 4.89
N MET A 203 -5.74 -3.92 6.22
CA MET A 203 -6.80 -4.30 7.16
C MET A 203 -8.00 -3.37 7.07
N LYS A 204 -7.76 -2.06 6.98
CA LYS A 204 -8.84 -1.07 6.78
C LYS A 204 -9.58 -1.28 5.47
N GLY A 205 -8.85 -1.61 4.41
CA GLY A 205 -9.43 -1.94 3.10
C GLY A 205 -10.27 -3.22 3.15
N ALA A 206 -9.79 -4.24 3.85
CA ALA A 206 -10.51 -5.49 4.06
C ALA A 206 -11.77 -5.29 4.92
N LEU A 207 -11.66 -4.57 6.04
CA LEU A 207 -12.81 -4.22 6.88
C LEU A 207 -13.89 -3.50 6.10
N LYS A 208 -13.53 -2.48 5.31
CA LYS A 208 -14.51 -1.73 4.51
C LYS A 208 -15.26 -2.58 3.51
N ARG A 209 -14.68 -3.68 3.02
CA ARG A 209 -15.36 -4.64 2.11
C ARG A 209 -16.33 -5.54 2.86
N LEU A 210 -16.04 -5.84 4.13
CA LEU A 210 -16.84 -6.69 4.99
C LEU A 210 -17.87 -5.90 5.80
N GLU A 211 -17.65 -4.60 5.96
CA GLU A 211 -18.53 -3.67 6.63
C GLU A 211 -19.82 -3.46 5.81
N GLY A 212 -20.95 -3.60 6.44
CA GLY A 212 -22.27 -3.47 5.78
C GLY A 212 -22.94 -4.81 5.49
N ARG A 213 -22.31 -5.95 5.81
CA ARG A 213 -22.96 -7.26 5.79
C ARG A 213 -23.54 -7.57 7.16
N GLU A 214 -24.82 -7.89 7.19
CA GLU A 214 -25.53 -8.28 8.43
C GLU A 214 -25.39 -9.78 8.67
N TYR A 215 -24.19 -10.22 9.09
CA TYR A 215 -23.89 -11.64 9.28
C TYR A 215 -24.90 -12.40 10.14
N ASP A 216 -25.40 -11.77 11.20
CA ASP A 216 -26.38 -12.41 12.11
C ASP A 216 -27.72 -12.62 11.40
N ALA A 217 -28.19 -11.63 10.65
CA ALA A 217 -29.39 -11.76 9.84
C ALA A 217 -29.24 -12.80 8.72
N ASP A 218 -28.06 -12.82 8.05
CA ASP A 218 -27.75 -13.83 7.02
C ASP A 218 -27.71 -15.24 7.60
N ILE A 219 -27.16 -15.42 8.82
CA ILE A 219 -27.14 -16.71 9.53
C ILE A 219 -28.57 -17.12 9.88
N GLU A 220 -29.32 -16.24 10.54
CA GLU A 220 -30.72 -16.56 10.94
C GLU A 220 -31.60 -16.90 9.73
N ALA A 221 -31.45 -16.13 8.62
CA ALA A 221 -32.21 -16.44 7.41
C ALA A 221 -31.82 -17.79 6.81
N THR A 222 -30.50 -18.11 6.78
CA THR A 222 -30.02 -19.38 6.22
C THR A 222 -30.37 -20.57 7.14
N GLU A 223 -30.34 -20.38 8.46
CA GLU A 223 -30.76 -21.38 9.45
C GLU A 223 -32.28 -21.60 9.38
N ALA A 224 -33.08 -20.59 9.10
CA ALA A 224 -34.52 -20.73 8.84
C ALA A 224 -34.80 -21.52 7.55
N GLU A 225 -34.06 -21.22 6.45
CA GLU A 225 -34.14 -22.01 5.20
C GLU A 225 -33.73 -23.46 5.43
N HIS A 226 -32.73 -23.71 6.25
CA HIS A 226 -32.30 -25.05 6.62
C HIS A 226 -33.37 -25.80 7.38
N TYR A 227 -33.98 -25.16 8.39
CA TYR A 227 -35.07 -25.75 9.17
C TYR A 227 -36.29 -26.08 8.30
N GLU A 228 -36.70 -25.17 7.41
CA GLU A 228 -37.80 -25.42 6.46
C GLU A 228 -37.50 -26.61 5.54
N CYS A 229 -36.24 -26.71 5.07
CA CYS A 229 -35.80 -27.83 4.23
C CYS A 229 -35.81 -29.15 5.01
N GLU A 230 -35.44 -29.17 6.31
CA GLU A 230 -35.55 -30.36 7.19
C GLU A 230 -36.99 -30.79 7.37
N GLU A 231 -37.90 -29.85 7.57
CA GLU A 231 -39.32 -30.13 7.76
C GLU A 231 -39.91 -30.75 6.46
N ASN A 232 -39.56 -30.15 5.31
CA ASN A 232 -39.95 -30.68 3.99
C ASN A 232 -39.41 -32.10 3.75
N LEU A 233 -38.11 -32.31 4.11
CA LEU A 233 -37.51 -33.65 3.99
C LEU A 233 -38.20 -34.68 4.88
N PHE A 234 -38.62 -34.30 6.07
CA PHE A 234 -39.35 -35.18 6.98
C PHE A 234 -40.70 -35.60 6.36
N VAL A 235 -41.45 -34.63 5.81
CA VAL A 235 -42.74 -34.92 5.13
C VAL A 235 -42.50 -35.83 3.93
N GLN A 236 -41.50 -35.53 3.10
CA GLN A 236 -41.21 -36.31 1.90
C GLN A 236 -40.81 -37.76 2.25
N LYS A 237 -40.04 -37.96 3.32
CA LYS A 237 -39.72 -39.30 3.81
C LYS A 237 -40.97 -40.09 4.25
N ALA A 238 -41.93 -39.42 4.91
CA ALA A 238 -43.17 -40.04 5.31
C ALA A 238 -44.03 -40.44 4.09
N ASP A 239 -44.06 -39.57 3.05
CA ASP A 239 -44.75 -39.86 1.80
C ASP A 239 -44.14 -41.05 1.06
N CYS A 240 -42.79 -41.11 0.98
CA CYS A 240 -42.08 -42.26 0.40
C CYS A 240 -42.38 -43.56 1.14
N GLN A 241 -42.43 -43.57 2.49
CA GLN A 241 -42.80 -44.73 3.27
C GLN A 241 -44.25 -45.16 2.99
N GLY A 242 -45.16 -44.18 2.86
CA GLY A 242 -46.55 -44.44 2.49
C GLY A 242 -46.71 -45.07 1.10
N LEU A 243 -45.89 -44.63 0.12
CA LEU A 243 -45.84 -45.22 -1.21
C LEU A 243 -45.28 -46.65 -1.17
N GLN A 244 -44.22 -46.88 -0.40
CA GLN A 244 -43.61 -48.20 -0.26
C GLN A 244 -44.54 -49.23 0.32
N MET A 245 -45.34 -48.87 1.37
CA MET A 245 -46.37 -49.72 1.90
C MET A 245 -47.47 -50.08 0.87
N LYS A 246 -47.84 -49.08 0.00
CA LYS A 246 -48.81 -49.33 -1.06
C LYS A 246 -48.29 -50.27 -2.15
N ILE A 247 -46.98 -50.14 -2.46
CA ILE A 247 -46.28 -51.03 -3.40
C ILE A 247 -46.27 -52.45 -2.87
N GLU A 248 -45.91 -52.66 -1.60
CA GLU A 248 -45.87 -53.97 -0.94
C GLU A 248 -47.27 -54.63 -0.92
N ALA A 249 -48.34 -53.86 -0.65
CA ALA A 249 -49.72 -54.35 -0.73
C ALA A 249 -50.09 -54.80 -2.12
N LEU A 250 -49.76 -53.96 -3.17
CA LEU A 250 -50.05 -54.31 -4.57
C LEU A 250 -49.27 -55.54 -5.05
N GLU A 251 -47.99 -55.69 -4.61
CA GLU A 251 -47.19 -56.88 -4.87
C GLU A 251 -47.77 -58.14 -4.26
N SER A 252 -48.31 -58.03 -3.02
CA SER A 252 -49.02 -59.12 -2.37
C SER A 252 -50.29 -59.49 -3.12
N ASP A 253 -51.09 -58.51 -3.54
CA ASP A 253 -52.33 -58.76 -4.33
C ASP A 253 -52.00 -59.39 -5.68
N ILE A 254 -50.99 -58.95 -6.38
CA ILE A 254 -50.53 -59.56 -7.64
C ILE A 254 -50.10 -61.02 -7.41
N SER A 255 -49.36 -61.26 -6.35
CA SER A 255 -48.96 -62.63 -5.99
C SER A 255 -50.14 -63.56 -5.70
N GLY A 256 -51.17 -63.07 -4.98
CA GLY A 256 -52.41 -63.80 -4.74
C GLY A 256 -53.21 -64.11 -6.03
N ILE A 257 -53.19 -63.14 -6.99
CA ILE A 257 -53.80 -63.35 -8.31
C ILE A 257 -53.00 -64.39 -9.13
N ASP A 258 -51.66 -64.34 -9.07
CA ASP A 258 -50.80 -65.33 -9.77
C ASP A 258 -50.97 -66.76 -9.26
N GLU A 259 -51.21 -66.95 -7.95
CA GLU A 259 -51.52 -68.24 -7.41
C GLU A 259 -52.86 -68.80 -7.94
N LYS A 260 -53.87 -67.94 -8.05
CA LYS A 260 -55.17 -68.31 -8.66
C LYS A 260 -55.00 -68.64 -10.15
N ILE A 261 -54.22 -67.88 -10.91
CA ILE A 261 -53.96 -68.14 -12.32
C ILE A 261 -53.24 -69.49 -12.51
N LYS A 262 -52.23 -69.83 -11.67
CA LYS A 262 -51.49 -71.09 -11.71
C LYS A 262 -52.39 -72.30 -11.46
N SER A 263 -53.52 -72.12 -10.81
CA SER A 263 -54.52 -73.23 -10.56
C SER A 263 -55.37 -73.53 -11.77
N ILE A 264 -55.30 -72.71 -12.87
CA ILE A 264 -56.08 -72.91 -14.11
C ILE A 264 -55.28 -73.76 -15.09
N PRO A 265 -55.92 -74.69 -15.87
CA PRO A 265 -55.18 -75.57 -16.81
C PRO A 265 -54.37 -74.84 -17.85
N ALA A 266 -53.13 -75.31 -18.14
CA ALA A 266 -52.10 -74.60 -18.95
C ALA A 266 -52.50 -74.25 -20.37
N GLU A 267 -53.39 -75.05 -21.01
CA GLU A 267 -53.88 -74.75 -22.37
C GLU A 267 -54.73 -73.49 -22.47
N VAL A 268 -55.48 -73.18 -21.41
CA VAL A 268 -56.27 -71.93 -21.35
C VAL A 268 -55.39 -70.72 -21.05
N ILE A 269 -54.31 -70.92 -20.31
CA ILE A 269 -53.33 -69.85 -19.99
C ILE A 269 -52.64 -69.35 -21.23
N ASP A 270 -52.30 -70.25 -22.16
CA ASP A 270 -51.46 -69.84 -23.36
C ASP A 270 -52.19 -68.85 -24.26
N ILE A 271 -53.48 -68.97 -24.50
CA ILE A 271 -54.27 -68.09 -25.35
C ILE A 271 -54.46 -66.69 -24.74
N VAL A 272 -54.74 -66.68 -23.45
CA VAL A 272 -54.91 -65.36 -22.77
C VAL A 272 -53.60 -64.63 -22.66
N GLN A 273 -52.52 -65.34 -22.43
CA GLN A 273 -51.17 -64.73 -22.46
C GLN A 273 -50.83 -64.13 -23.85
N VAL A 274 -51.21 -64.83 -24.95
CA VAL A 274 -51.00 -64.33 -26.30
C VAL A 274 -51.82 -63.06 -26.55
N ARG A 275 -53.10 -62.98 -26.16
CA ARG A 275 -53.93 -61.77 -26.31
C ARG A 275 -53.39 -60.59 -25.52
N MET A 276 -52.93 -60.85 -24.28
CA MET A 276 -52.34 -59.83 -23.43
C MET A 276 -51.01 -59.36 -23.95
N ALA A 277 -50.18 -60.30 -24.40
CA ALA A 277 -48.89 -59.94 -25.02
C ALA A 277 -49.08 -59.02 -26.24
N ILE A 278 -50.11 -59.32 -27.10
CA ILE A 278 -50.42 -58.42 -28.23
C ILE A 278 -50.83 -57.04 -27.77
N LYS A 279 -51.73 -56.95 -26.76
CA LYS A 279 -52.21 -55.66 -26.24
C LYS A 279 -51.06 -54.86 -25.56
N GLY A 280 -50.23 -55.57 -24.74
CA GLY A 280 -49.07 -54.94 -24.09
C GLY A 280 -48.00 -54.44 -25.04
N LYS A 281 -47.59 -55.29 -26.01
CA LYS A 281 -46.58 -54.93 -27.01
C LYS A 281 -47.05 -53.81 -27.93
N THR A 282 -48.37 -53.76 -28.28
CA THR A 282 -48.92 -52.63 -29.05
C THR A 282 -48.84 -51.33 -28.29
N ALA A 283 -49.21 -51.35 -26.96
CA ALA A 283 -49.10 -50.15 -26.14
C ALA A 283 -47.66 -49.67 -25.99
N THR A 284 -46.74 -50.64 -25.77
CA THR A 284 -45.27 -50.30 -25.66
C THR A 284 -44.74 -49.75 -26.96
N LEU A 285 -45.13 -50.29 -28.11
CA LEU A 285 -44.73 -49.80 -29.45
C LEU A 285 -45.16 -48.35 -29.63
N THR A 286 -46.42 -48.03 -29.32
CA THR A 286 -46.97 -46.67 -29.45
C THR A 286 -46.23 -45.69 -28.53
N LYS A 287 -45.94 -46.12 -27.27
CA LYS A 287 -45.20 -45.30 -26.32
C LYS A 287 -43.78 -45.01 -26.81
N THR A 288 -43.04 -46.07 -27.23
CA THR A 288 -41.65 -45.92 -27.68
C THR A 288 -41.57 -45.09 -28.98
N GLN A 289 -42.57 -45.17 -29.82
CA GLN A 289 -42.66 -44.33 -31.03
C GLN A 289 -42.83 -42.86 -30.68
N LYS A 290 -43.65 -42.55 -29.66
CA LYS A 290 -43.82 -41.17 -29.18
C LYS A 290 -42.55 -40.61 -28.58
N GLU A 291 -41.95 -41.39 -27.68
CA GLU A 291 -40.67 -41.00 -27.04
C GLU A 291 -39.53 -40.80 -28.06
N LEU A 292 -39.50 -41.60 -29.13
CA LEU A 292 -38.56 -41.43 -30.24
C LEU A 292 -38.75 -40.10 -30.98
N ALA A 293 -40.01 -39.68 -31.14
CA ALA A 293 -40.31 -38.40 -31.76
C ALA A 293 -39.85 -37.24 -30.91
N GLU A 294 -40.08 -37.30 -29.60
CA GLU A 294 -39.63 -36.26 -28.62
C GLU A 294 -38.10 -36.16 -28.55
N ASP A 295 -37.39 -37.31 -28.55
CA ASP A 295 -35.92 -37.31 -28.58
C ASP A 295 -35.37 -36.69 -29.86
N LYS A 296 -36.01 -36.93 -31.00
CA LYS A 296 -35.60 -36.33 -32.28
C LYS A 296 -35.79 -34.81 -32.30
N GLU A 297 -36.88 -34.33 -31.74
CA GLU A 297 -37.11 -32.89 -31.59
C GLU A 297 -36.07 -32.23 -30.71
N SER A 298 -35.84 -32.82 -29.52
CA SER A 298 -34.79 -32.35 -28.57
C SER A 298 -33.39 -32.34 -29.21
N LEU A 299 -33.08 -33.34 -30.02
CA LEU A 299 -31.81 -33.38 -30.75
C LEU A 299 -31.65 -32.21 -31.71
N GLN A 300 -32.72 -31.88 -32.42
CA GLN A 300 -32.73 -30.77 -33.36
C GLN A 300 -32.49 -29.41 -32.64
N GLU A 301 -33.23 -29.19 -31.53
CA GLU A 301 -33.07 -27.98 -30.74
C GLU A 301 -31.65 -27.80 -30.20
N LYS A 302 -31.05 -28.91 -29.69
CA LYS A 302 -29.68 -28.89 -29.15
C LYS A 302 -28.64 -28.61 -30.25
N LYS A 303 -28.83 -29.14 -31.47
CA LYS A 303 -27.94 -28.88 -32.60
C LYS A 303 -28.02 -27.42 -33.05
N GLU A 304 -29.19 -26.81 -33.02
CA GLU A 304 -29.36 -25.39 -33.32
C GLU A 304 -28.72 -24.50 -32.27
N LEU A 305 -28.80 -24.90 -30.98
CA LEU A 305 -28.18 -24.19 -29.90
C LEU A 305 -26.65 -24.17 -30.01
N ILE A 306 -26.03 -25.33 -30.33
CA ILE A 306 -24.58 -25.41 -30.54
C ILE A 306 -24.11 -24.54 -31.69
N SER A 307 -24.89 -24.53 -32.79
CA SER A 307 -24.57 -23.66 -33.95
C SER A 307 -24.51 -22.20 -33.53
N LYS A 308 -25.54 -21.75 -32.81
CA LYS A 308 -25.61 -20.35 -32.33
C LYS A 308 -24.48 -19.98 -31.36
N ILE A 309 -24.16 -20.89 -30.44
CA ILE A 309 -23.03 -20.67 -29.49
C ILE A 309 -21.72 -20.71 -30.27
N GLY A 310 -21.56 -21.61 -31.25
CA GLY A 310 -20.37 -21.72 -32.08
C GLY A 310 -20.09 -20.43 -32.85
N GLU A 311 -21.07 -19.91 -33.57
CA GLU A 311 -20.98 -18.67 -34.31
C GLU A 311 -20.62 -17.47 -33.42
N PHE A 312 -21.17 -17.45 -32.22
CA PHE A 312 -20.82 -16.39 -31.23
C PHE A 312 -19.39 -16.50 -30.77
N LEU A 313 -18.90 -17.71 -30.41
CA LEU A 313 -17.54 -17.92 -29.94
C LEU A 313 -16.48 -17.71 -31.02
N GLU A 314 -16.77 -18.03 -32.30
CA GLU A 314 -15.85 -17.77 -33.41
C GLU A 314 -15.63 -16.28 -33.66
N ASN A 315 -16.67 -15.47 -33.44
CA ASN A 315 -16.56 -14.02 -33.55
C ASN A 315 -15.97 -13.34 -32.33
N TYR A 316 -15.61 -14.12 -31.29
CA TYR A 316 -15.14 -13.59 -30.00
C TYR A 316 -13.61 -13.68 -29.91
N ASP A 317 -12.97 -12.56 -30.17
CA ASP A 317 -11.49 -12.50 -30.10
C ASP A 317 -11.00 -12.51 -28.64
N ILE A 318 -11.13 -13.67 -28.00
CA ILE A 318 -10.73 -13.87 -26.61
C ILE A 318 -9.22 -13.66 -26.38
N ALA A 319 -8.41 -13.93 -27.41
CA ALA A 319 -6.96 -13.74 -27.32
C ALA A 319 -6.61 -12.26 -27.15
N ASN A 320 -7.28 -11.41 -27.93
CA ASN A 320 -7.12 -9.96 -27.84
C ASN A 320 -7.62 -9.42 -26.48
N ILE A 321 -8.75 -9.94 -26.00
CA ILE A 321 -9.32 -9.53 -24.72
C ILE A 321 -8.36 -9.88 -23.56
N LYS A 322 -7.79 -11.10 -23.54
CA LYS A 322 -6.79 -11.53 -22.54
C LYS A 322 -5.50 -10.73 -22.65
N ALA A 323 -5.03 -10.45 -23.87
CA ALA A 323 -3.86 -9.61 -24.09
C ALA A 323 -4.06 -8.16 -23.58
N ARG A 324 -5.26 -7.60 -23.81
CA ARG A 324 -5.61 -6.27 -23.29
C ARG A 324 -5.70 -6.26 -21.77
N LYS A 325 -6.20 -7.32 -21.15
CA LYS A 325 -6.20 -7.45 -19.69
C LYS A 325 -4.77 -7.47 -19.13
N GLN A 326 -3.90 -8.32 -19.68
CA GLN A 326 -2.51 -8.39 -19.27
C GLN A 326 -1.82 -7.03 -19.42
N LYS A 327 -2.10 -6.33 -20.54
CA LYS A 327 -1.56 -4.99 -20.74
C LYS A 327 -2.05 -3.98 -19.70
N ALA A 328 -3.30 -4.12 -19.25
CA ALA A 328 -3.86 -3.28 -18.21
C ALA A 328 -3.18 -3.54 -16.85
N GLU A 329 -2.92 -4.79 -16.51
CA GLU A 329 -2.18 -5.17 -15.29
C GLU A 329 -0.75 -4.61 -15.33
N ASP A 330 -0.04 -4.81 -16.45
CA ASP A 330 1.32 -4.29 -16.65
C ASP A 330 1.40 -2.74 -16.58
N LEU A 331 0.34 -2.07 -17.05
CA LEU A 331 0.24 -0.61 -16.97
C LEU A 331 -0.04 -0.15 -15.54
N TRP A 332 -0.87 -0.87 -14.81
CA TRP A 332 -1.17 -0.59 -13.42
C TRP A 332 0.08 -0.66 -12.54
N ASP A 333 0.90 -1.70 -12.74
CA ASP A 333 2.16 -1.86 -12.02
C ASP A 333 3.12 -0.69 -12.31
N LYS A 334 3.27 -0.33 -13.60
CA LYS A 334 4.08 0.82 -14.00
C LYS A 334 3.59 2.14 -13.42
N ILE A 335 2.28 2.35 -13.37
CA ILE A 335 1.68 3.55 -12.75
C ILE A 335 1.99 3.58 -11.26
N SER A 336 1.89 2.44 -10.59
CA SER A 336 2.18 2.28 -9.16
C SER A 336 3.64 2.62 -8.84
N ASP A 337 4.56 2.09 -9.64
CA ASP A 337 5.99 2.35 -9.51
C ASP A 337 6.32 3.83 -9.71
N LEU A 338 5.78 4.42 -10.79
CA LEU A 338 5.97 5.83 -11.09
C LEU A 338 5.34 6.77 -10.05
N ARG A 339 4.21 6.40 -9.46
CA ARG A 339 3.61 7.16 -8.35
C ARG A 339 4.50 7.13 -7.10
N THR A 340 5.14 6.01 -6.85
CA THR A 340 6.10 5.87 -5.75
C THR A 340 7.34 6.73 -6.00
N GLU A 341 7.81 6.75 -7.23
CA GLU A 341 8.93 7.59 -7.66
C GLU A 341 8.56 9.08 -7.61
N LEU A 342 7.38 9.45 -8.09
CA LEU A 342 6.85 10.81 -8.02
C LEU A 342 6.78 11.31 -6.57
N ARG A 343 6.35 10.47 -5.64
CA ARG A 343 6.29 10.81 -4.22
C ARG A 343 7.69 11.11 -3.66
N ARG A 344 8.69 10.29 -4.01
CA ARG A 344 10.09 10.56 -3.63
C ARG A 344 10.63 11.87 -4.21
N ILE A 345 10.21 12.19 -5.43
CA ILE A 345 10.54 13.47 -6.08
C ILE A 345 9.84 14.64 -5.39
N GLN A 346 8.56 14.48 -5.05
CA GLN A 346 7.80 15.51 -4.34
C GLN A 346 8.38 15.82 -2.95
N GLU A 347 8.84 14.80 -2.25
CA GLU A 347 9.54 14.96 -0.95
C GLU A 347 10.84 15.75 -1.12
N LYS A 348 11.58 15.52 -2.20
CA LYS A 348 12.79 16.29 -2.52
C LYS A 348 12.50 17.73 -2.96
N VAL A 349 11.41 17.94 -3.67
CA VAL A 349 11.00 19.27 -4.20
C VAL A 349 10.32 20.12 -3.12
N SER A 350 9.67 19.50 -2.12
CA SER A 350 9.05 20.26 -1.02
C SER A 350 10.03 21.09 -0.19
N SER A 351 11.31 20.75 -0.26
CA SER A 351 12.39 21.53 0.33
C SER A 351 12.78 22.80 -0.47
N LEU A 352 12.20 23.02 -1.66
CA LEU A 352 12.46 24.18 -2.50
C LEU A 352 11.58 25.42 -2.20
N ASN A 353 10.59 25.31 -1.35
CA ASN A 353 9.61 26.39 -1.12
C ASN A 353 10.07 27.47 -0.14
N ASP A 354 11.33 27.50 0.20
CA ASP A 354 11.88 28.54 1.07
C ASP A 354 12.52 29.67 0.23
N PRO A 355 12.07 30.92 0.38
CA PRO A 355 12.40 31.99 -0.55
C PRO A 355 13.83 32.57 -0.48
N GLU A 356 14.72 31.99 0.33
CA GLU A 356 16.05 32.59 0.59
C GLU A 356 17.27 31.78 0.09
N PHE A 357 17.07 30.88 -0.84
CA PHE A 357 18.19 30.09 -1.34
C PHE A 357 19.03 30.80 -2.39
N LEU A 358 20.32 31.00 -2.10
CA LEU A 358 21.31 31.56 -3.04
C LEU A 358 21.68 30.53 -4.12
N LYS A 359 21.71 30.97 -5.37
CA LYS A 359 22.13 30.17 -6.53
C LYS A 359 23.54 29.60 -6.33
N GLY A 360 23.69 28.29 -6.41
CA GLY A 360 25.01 27.64 -6.45
C GLY A 360 25.28 26.56 -5.40
N CYS A 361 24.27 26.14 -4.66
CA CYS A 361 24.37 25.11 -3.66
C CYS A 361 23.98 23.72 -4.22
N LYS A 362 24.70 22.66 -3.85
CA LYS A 362 24.49 21.29 -4.34
C LYS A 362 23.10 20.71 -4.05
N CYS A 363 22.52 21.10 -2.91
CA CYS A 363 21.15 20.68 -2.56
C CYS A 363 20.08 21.31 -3.45
N LEU A 364 20.32 22.54 -3.92
CA LEU A 364 19.45 23.21 -4.87
C LEU A 364 19.48 22.50 -6.23
N HIS A 365 20.66 22.04 -6.62
CA HIS A 365 20.85 21.31 -7.87
C HIS A 365 20.14 19.95 -7.89
N ASP A 366 20.22 19.19 -6.80
CA ASP A 366 19.51 17.91 -6.70
C ASP A 366 17.98 18.07 -6.61
N ALA A 367 17.52 19.17 -6.04
CA ALA A 367 16.11 19.50 -5.98
C ALA A 367 15.59 20.18 -7.27
N GLU A 368 16.41 20.95 -7.96
CA GLU A 368 16.13 21.46 -9.32
C GLU A 368 16.08 20.30 -10.33
N GLN A 369 17.00 19.35 -10.23
CA GLN A 369 16.97 18.14 -11.07
C GLN A 369 15.74 17.29 -10.79
N ALA A 370 15.32 17.20 -9.53
CA ALA A 370 14.07 16.53 -9.16
C ALA A 370 12.85 17.31 -9.65
N LEU A 371 12.90 18.64 -9.66
CA LEU A 371 11.84 19.50 -10.21
C LEU A 371 11.71 19.35 -11.73
N GLU A 372 12.84 19.25 -12.44
CA GLU A 372 12.85 19.00 -13.88
C GLU A 372 12.35 17.60 -14.25
N GLN A 373 12.62 16.61 -13.41
CA GLN A 373 12.13 15.24 -13.63
C GLN A 373 10.64 15.08 -13.31
N LYS A 374 10.12 15.89 -12.37
CA LYS A 374 8.73 15.83 -11.94
C LYS A 374 7.72 15.91 -13.09
N PRO A 375 7.79 16.90 -14.01
CA PRO A 375 6.83 16.97 -15.11
C PRO A 375 6.88 15.74 -16.02
N ASN A 376 8.08 15.22 -16.28
CA ASN A 376 8.23 14.01 -17.11
C ASN A 376 7.60 12.78 -16.48
N ILE A 377 7.72 12.62 -15.17
CA ILE A 377 7.10 11.48 -14.46
C ILE A 377 5.59 11.68 -14.36
N VAL A 378 5.13 12.91 -14.11
CA VAL A 378 3.69 13.24 -14.11
C VAL A 378 3.11 12.97 -15.48
N GLU A 379 3.77 13.41 -16.54
CA GLU A 379 3.35 13.18 -17.93
C GLU A 379 3.28 11.68 -18.25
N LYS A 380 4.27 10.90 -17.79
CA LYS A 380 4.24 9.44 -17.95
C LYS A 380 3.11 8.78 -17.16
N ILE A 381 2.87 9.23 -15.94
CA ILE A 381 1.74 8.72 -15.14
C ILE A 381 0.42 9.06 -15.83
N GLU A 382 0.26 10.29 -16.33
CA GLU A 382 -0.94 10.69 -17.06
C GLU A 382 -1.10 9.91 -18.37
N ALA A 383 -0.01 9.71 -19.10
CA ALA A 383 -0.03 8.93 -20.33
C ALA A 383 -0.42 7.48 -20.06
N PHE A 384 0.22 6.82 -19.11
CA PHE A 384 -0.10 5.44 -18.75
C PHE A 384 -1.49 5.32 -18.09
N SER A 385 -1.91 6.32 -17.30
CA SER A 385 -3.26 6.33 -16.72
C SER A 385 -4.33 6.46 -17.80
N LYS A 386 -4.13 7.32 -18.80
CA LYS A 386 -5.03 7.42 -19.95
C LYS A 386 -5.07 6.13 -20.77
N GLU A 387 -3.90 5.52 -20.98
CA GLU A 387 -3.82 4.25 -21.67
C GLU A 387 -4.51 3.14 -20.87
N PHE A 388 -4.31 3.09 -19.57
CA PHE A 388 -4.97 2.15 -18.66
C PHE A 388 -6.51 2.33 -18.65
N GLU A 389 -6.97 3.59 -18.51
CA GLU A 389 -8.41 3.89 -18.56
C GLU A 389 -9.04 3.50 -19.89
N SER A 390 -8.29 3.66 -21.00
CA SER A 390 -8.77 3.28 -22.33
C SER A 390 -8.96 1.77 -22.51
N LEU A 391 -8.35 0.96 -21.65
CA LEU A 391 -8.42 -0.52 -21.73
C LEU A 391 -9.66 -1.10 -21.04
N ASP A 392 -10.35 -0.31 -20.21
CA ASP A 392 -11.54 -0.74 -19.47
C ASP A 392 -11.35 -2.12 -18.78
N ALA A 393 -10.33 -2.20 -17.92
CA ALA A 393 -9.93 -3.46 -17.29
C ALA A 393 -11.08 -4.19 -16.56
N SER A 394 -12.00 -3.43 -15.98
CA SER A 394 -13.16 -4.01 -15.28
C SER A 394 -14.21 -4.63 -16.22
N GLY A 395 -14.28 -4.12 -17.45
CA GLY A 395 -15.14 -4.69 -18.50
C GLY A 395 -14.55 -5.98 -19.09
N LEU A 396 -13.22 -6.05 -19.19
CA LEU A 396 -12.52 -7.21 -19.79
C LEU A 396 -12.71 -8.51 -18.98
N ASP A 397 -12.72 -8.44 -17.66
CA ASP A 397 -12.95 -9.62 -16.81
C ASP A 397 -14.33 -10.23 -17.04
N LYS A 398 -15.36 -9.39 -17.11
CA LYS A 398 -16.73 -9.86 -17.41
C LYS A 398 -16.84 -10.50 -18.78
N LEU A 399 -16.10 -9.98 -19.75
CA LEU A 399 -16.10 -10.53 -21.10
C LEU A 399 -15.40 -11.90 -21.15
N ILE A 400 -14.31 -12.07 -20.40
CA ILE A 400 -13.63 -13.37 -20.29
C ILE A 400 -14.53 -14.39 -19.59
N GLU A 401 -15.18 -14.01 -18.48
CA GLU A 401 -16.11 -14.89 -17.77
C GLU A 401 -17.29 -15.30 -18.66
N GLN A 402 -17.85 -14.38 -19.43
CA GLN A 402 -18.95 -14.67 -20.36
C GLN A 402 -18.53 -15.64 -21.48
N HIS A 403 -17.33 -15.43 -22.04
CA HIS A 403 -16.79 -16.35 -23.05
C HIS A 403 -16.59 -17.76 -22.47
N ASP A 404 -15.96 -17.88 -21.32
CA ASP A 404 -15.66 -19.18 -20.72
C ASP A 404 -16.92 -19.92 -20.26
N ALA A 405 -17.95 -19.18 -19.80
CA ALA A 405 -19.26 -19.73 -19.49
C ALA A 405 -19.96 -20.28 -20.76
N LEU A 406 -19.88 -19.57 -21.90
CA LEU A 406 -20.45 -20.02 -23.17
C LEU A 406 -19.68 -21.19 -23.76
N ALA A 407 -18.35 -21.20 -23.66
CA ALA A 407 -17.52 -22.33 -24.08
C ALA A 407 -17.87 -23.60 -23.30
N SER A 408 -17.99 -23.49 -21.98
CA SER A 408 -18.41 -24.58 -21.11
C SER A 408 -19.80 -25.11 -21.46
N LYS A 409 -20.73 -24.18 -21.74
CA LYS A 409 -22.10 -24.55 -22.16
C LYS A 409 -22.11 -25.28 -23.50
N LYS A 410 -21.27 -24.90 -24.47
CA LYS A 410 -21.11 -25.60 -25.73
C LYS A 410 -20.65 -27.04 -25.52
N ASP A 411 -19.63 -27.25 -24.71
CA ASP A 411 -19.11 -28.58 -24.40
C ASP A 411 -20.14 -29.47 -23.68
N GLN A 412 -20.88 -28.90 -22.76
CA GLN A 412 -21.97 -29.62 -22.08
C GLN A 412 -23.06 -30.06 -23.08
N THR A 413 -23.51 -29.11 -23.92
CA THR A 413 -24.56 -29.40 -24.90
C THR A 413 -24.10 -30.44 -25.94
N THR A 414 -22.80 -30.45 -26.27
CA THR A 414 -22.24 -31.48 -27.18
C THR A 414 -22.31 -32.88 -26.58
N ARG A 415 -22.01 -33.03 -25.28
CA ARG A 415 -22.19 -34.30 -24.58
C ARG A 415 -23.64 -34.74 -24.52
N ASP A 416 -24.56 -33.79 -24.28
CA ASP A 416 -25.99 -34.07 -24.26
C ASP A 416 -26.48 -34.55 -25.60
N ILE A 417 -26.01 -34.01 -26.74
CA ILE A 417 -26.34 -34.49 -28.08
C ILE A 417 -25.95 -35.95 -28.25
N THR A 418 -24.74 -36.32 -27.87
CA THR A 418 -24.26 -37.69 -28.00
C THR A 418 -25.14 -38.66 -27.19
N THR A 419 -25.60 -38.27 -26.03
CA THR A 419 -26.49 -39.10 -25.19
C THR A 419 -27.87 -39.28 -25.84
N VAL A 420 -28.42 -38.20 -26.41
CA VAL A 420 -29.73 -38.27 -27.11
C VAL A 420 -29.64 -39.10 -28.40
N GLU A 421 -28.58 -38.99 -29.18
CA GLU A 421 -28.36 -39.82 -30.37
C GLU A 421 -28.30 -41.32 -30.06
N LEU A 422 -27.62 -41.67 -28.93
CA LEU A 422 -27.61 -43.06 -28.43
C LEU A 422 -29.01 -43.53 -27.99
N SER A 423 -29.80 -42.64 -27.37
CA SER A 423 -31.21 -42.94 -27.00
C SER A 423 -32.06 -43.25 -28.22
N ILE A 424 -31.97 -42.39 -29.25
CA ILE A 424 -32.70 -42.56 -30.52
C ILE A 424 -32.37 -43.91 -31.17
N ALA A 425 -31.09 -44.28 -31.26
CA ALA A 425 -30.68 -45.56 -31.85
C ALA A 425 -31.23 -46.77 -31.07
N ARG A 426 -31.21 -46.72 -29.77
CA ARG A 426 -31.77 -47.79 -28.92
C ARG A 426 -33.28 -47.94 -29.08
N LYS A 427 -34.04 -46.83 -29.09
CA LYS A 427 -35.49 -46.86 -29.26
C LYS A 427 -35.89 -47.37 -30.63
N GLN A 428 -35.16 -47.00 -31.70
CA GLN A 428 -35.43 -47.51 -33.02
C GLN A 428 -35.27 -49.02 -33.13
N ASN A 429 -34.23 -49.60 -32.53
CA ASN A 429 -34.01 -51.03 -32.50
C ASN A 429 -35.16 -51.75 -31.71
N THR A 430 -35.62 -51.17 -30.59
CA THR A 430 -36.71 -51.70 -29.80
C THR A 430 -38.04 -51.75 -30.60
N ILE A 431 -38.31 -50.70 -31.38
CA ILE A 431 -39.49 -50.65 -32.26
C ILE A 431 -39.47 -51.81 -33.27
N ASN A 432 -38.33 -52.01 -33.94
CA ASN A 432 -38.20 -53.08 -34.97
C ASN A 432 -38.41 -54.45 -34.35
N THR A 433 -37.86 -54.70 -33.18
CA THR A 433 -38.07 -55.99 -32.46
C THR A 433 -39.52 -56.21 -32.11
N LEU A 434 -40.21 -55.20 -31.57
CA LEU A 434 -41.60 -55.28 -31.16
C LEU A 434 -42.54 -55.56 -32.35
N MET A 435 -42.27 -55.00 -33.53
CA MET A 435 -43.02 -55.21 -34.74
C MET A 435 -42.93 -56.66 -35.24
N ALA A 436 -41.72 -57.26 -35.22
CA ALA A 436 -41.51 -58.67 -35.57
C ALA A 436 -42.26 -59.62 -34.63
N GLU A 437 -42.16 -59.36 -33.33
CA GLU A 437 -42.82 -60.21 -32.30
C GLU A 437 -44.36 -60.11 -32.39
N LEU A 438 -44.93 -58.95 -32.69
CA LEU A 438 -46.38 -58.76 -32.88
C LEU A 438 -46.90 -59.54 -34.06
N SER A 439 -46.15 -59.67 -35.15
CA SER A 439 -46.50 -60.45 -36.31
C SER A 439 -46.72 -61.96 -35.99
N VAL A 440 -45.76 -62.54 -35.21
CA VAL A 440 -45.84 -63.95 -34.76
C VAL A 440 -47.03 -64.21 -33.83
N LEU A 441 -47.31 -63.28 -32.92
CA LEU A 441 -48.41 -63.45 -31.97
C LEU A 441 -49.78 -63.33 -32.62
N LYS A 442 -49.94 -62.55 -33.68
CA LYS A 442 -51.20 -62.41 -34.45
C LYS A 442 -51.58 -63.72 -35.15
N THR A 443 -50.63 -64.46 -35.71
CA THR A 443 -50.87 -65.77 -36.32
C THR A 443 -51.31 -66.86 -35.36
N LYS A 444 -50.82 -66.79 -34.14
CA LYS A 444 -51.27 -67.76 -33.07
C LYS A 444 -52.69 -67.51 -32.59
N LYS A 445 -53.16 -66.24 -32.65
CA LYS A 445 -54.50 -65.85 -32.20
C LYS A 445 -55.62 -66.46 -33.08
N THR A 446 -55.44 -66.57 -34.38
CA THR A 446 -56.44 -67.07 -35.30
C THR A 446 -56.75 -68.56 -35.19
N SER A 447 -55.83 -69.33 -34.49
CA SER A 447 -55.98 -70.79 -34.34
C SER A 447 -56.85 -71.26 -33.11
N TYR A 448 -57.24 -70.28 -32.28
CA TYR A 448 -57.82 -70.65 -30.97
C TYR A 448 -59.20 -70.10 -30.62
N ASP A 449 -59.92 -69.51 -31.54
CA ASP A 449 -61.21 -68.82 -31.27
C ASP A 449 -62.38 -69.79 -30.88
N ASP A 450 -62.16 -71.13 -30.84
CA ASP A 450 -63.22 -72.11 -30.60
C ASP A 450 -63.42 -72.57 -29.10
N ASN A 451 -62.63 -72.04 -28.17
CA ASN A 451 -62.76 -72.49 -26.72
C ASN A 451 -63.09 -71.29 -25.76
N LYS A 452 -64.30 -70.75 -25.88
CA LYS A 452 -64.65 -69.48 -25.22
C LYS A 452 -64.89 -69.51 -23.68
N GLU A 453 -65.45 -70.61 -23.14
CA GLU A 453 -65.89 -70.65 -21.73
C GLU A 453 -64.80 -70.69 -20.61
N ALA A 454 -63.65 -71.31 -20.95
CA ALA A 454 -62.52 -71.33 -20.02
C ALA A 454 -61.71 -69.98 -20.03
N ILE A 455 -61.90 -69.16 -21.05
CA ILE A 455 -61.17 -67.91 -21.29
C ILE A 455 -61.72 -66.74 -20.48
N GLU A 456 -63.07 -66.71 -20.19
CA GLU A 456 -63.70 -65.54 -19.51
C GLU A 456 -63.24 -65.39 -18.03
N ASN A 457 -63.10 -66.47 -17.32
CA ASN A 457 -62.61 -66.38 -15.93
C ASN A 457 -61.14 -66.04 -15.83
N LEU A 458 -60.34 -66.51 -16.76
CA LEU A 458 -58.90 -66.18 -16.84
C LEU A 458 -58.64 -64.77 -17.39
N GLU A 459 -59.46 -64.29 -18.34
CA GLU A 459 -59.42 -62.93 -18.83
C GLU A 459 -59.68 -61.87 -17.71
N ALA A 460 -60.67 -62.20 -16.83
CA ALA A 460 -60.96 -61.30 -15.72
C ALA A 460 -59.78 -61.22 -14.73
N LEU A 461 -59.23 -62.38 -14.31
CA LEU A 461 -58.07 -62.44 -13.40
C LEU A 461 -56.83 -61.77 -14.02
N LEU A 462 -56.60 -61.92 -15.31
CA LEU A 462 -55.49 -61.30 -16.01
C LEU A 462 -55.72 -59.81 -16.24
N SER A 463 -56.97 -59.36 -16.42
CA SER A 463 -57.31 -57.94 -16.47
C SER A 463 -57.07 -57.29 -15.10
N ASP A 464 -57.49 -57.94 -14.00
CA ASP A 464 -57.22 -57.42 -12.65
C ASP A 464 -55.76 -57.40 -12.33
N LYS A 465 -54.99 -58.45 -12.69
CA LYS A 465 -53.53 -58.46 -12.56
C LYS A 465 -52.89 -57.31 -13.27
N ARG A 466 -53.31 -57.10 -14.54
CA ARG A 466 -52.76 -56.01 -15.34
C ARG A 466 -53.10 -54.65 -14.74
N THR A 467 -54.27 -54.49 -14.17
CA THR A 467 -54.64 -53.23 -13.49
C THR A 467 -53.75 -52.99 -12.29
N HIS A 468 -53.52 -54.04 -11.48
CA HIS A 468 -52.60 -53.96 -10.33
C HIS A 468 -51.14 -53.71 -10.77
N GLU A 469 -50.65 -54.41 -11.81
CA GLU A 469 -49.32 -54.20 -12.39
C GLU A 469 -49.14 -52.76 -12.94
N THR A 470 -50.17 -52.23 -13.58
CA THR A 470 -50.12 -50.84 -14.09
C THR A 470 -50.09 -49.88 -12.91
N THR A 471 -50.92 -50.14 -11.88
CA THR A 471 -50.93 -49.31 -10.66
C THR A 471 -49.60 -49.43 -9.92
N LEU A 472 -49.05 -50.64 -9.83
CA LEU A 472 -47.75 -50.89 -9.25
C LEU A 472 -46.64 -50.11 -9.98
N TYR A 473 -46.67 -50.17 -11.31
CA TYR A 473 -45.71 -49.40 -12.11
C TYR A 473 -45.78 -47.88 -11.84
N THR A 474 -47.00 -47.35 -11.84
CA THR A 474 -47.18 -45.90 -11.55
C THR A 474 -46.75 -45.56 -10.12
N LYS A 475 -47.01 -46.43 -9.11
CA LYS A 475 -46.56 -46.20 -7.76
C LYS A 475 -45.04 -46.31 -7.58
N ARG A 476 -44.37 -47.16 -8.35
CA ARG A 476 -42.92 -47.22 -8.40
C ARG A 476 -42.31 -45.97 -9.04
N GLU A 477 -42.88 -45.46 -10.12
CA GLU A 477 -42.48 -44.18 -10.69
C GLU A 477 -42.68 -43.03 -9.70
N GLU A 478 -43.81 -42.98 -8.98
CA GLU A 478 -44.08 -42.02 -7.93
C GLU A 478 -43.03 -42.13 -6.79
N LEU A 479 -42.65 -43.33 -6.42
CA LEU A 479 -41.64 -43.60 -5.40
C LEU A 479 -40.25 -43.12 -5.85
N GLU A 480 -39.87 -43.42 -7.11
CA GLU A 480 -38.58 -42.97 -7.67
C GLU A 480 -38.47 -41.44 -7.68
N ILE A 481 -39.55 -40.75 -8.10
CA ILE A 481 -39.62 -39.27 -8.01
C ILE A 481 -39.50 -38.80 -6.57
N CYS A 482 -40.19 -39.47 -5.64
CA CYS A 482 -40.14 -39.14 -4.21
C CYS A 482 -38.73 -39.30 -3.64
N GLU A 483 -38.03 -40.39 -4.00
CA GLU A 483 -36.64 -40.64 -3.59
C GLU A 483 -35.66 -39.59 -4.22
N GLU A 484 -35.89 -39.21 -5.47
CA GLU A 484 -35.10 -38.13 -6.09
C GLU A 484 -35.28 -36.80 -5.36
N GLU A 485 -36.50 -36.48 -4.92
CA GLU A 485 -36.75 -35.25 -4.15
C GLU A 485 -36.06 -35.32 -2.76
N ILE A 486 -36.05 -36.47 -2.10
CA ILE A 486 -35.30 -36.70 -0.85
C ILE A 486 -33.80 -36.40 -1.10
N VAL A 487 -33.20 -36.90 -2.20
CA VAL A 487 -31.82 -36.67 -2.54
C VAL A 487 -31.56 -35.17 -2.80
N LYS A 488 -32.51 -34.50 -3.45
CA LYS A 488 -32.41 -33.04 -3.68
C LYS A 488 -32.41 -32.27 -2.36
N HIS A 489 -33.33 -32.60 -1.45
CA HIS A 489 -33.38 -31.98 -0.12
C HIS A 489 -32.13 -32.25 0.70
N HIS A 490 -31.56 -33.46 0.66
CA HIS A 490 -30.30 -33.76 1.35
C HIS A 490 -29.12 -32.93 0.77
N LYS A 491 -29.05 -32.77 -0.55
CA LYS A 491 -28.05 -31.92 -1.15
C LYS A 491 -28.22 -30.44 -0.79
N LEU A 492 -29.47 -29.97 -0.74
CA LEU A 492 -29.79 -28.62 -0.33
C LEU A 492 -29.41 -28.38 1.13
N LEU A 493 -29.76 -29.30 2.04
CA LEU A 493 -29.37 -29.26 3.45
C LEU A 493 -27.86 -29.15 3.61
N GLY A 494 -27.09 -30.03 2.97
CA GLY A 494 -25.64 -29.98 3.03
C GLY A 494 -25.08 -28.67 2.48
N SER A 495 -25.71 -28.09 1.44
CA SER A 495 -25.29 -26.78 0.91
C SER A 495 -25.63 -25.64 1.87
N LEU A 496 -26.79 -25.70 2.54
CA LEU A 496 -27.20 -24.69 3.53
C LEU A 496 -26.33 -24.76 4.79
N GLU A 497 -26.04 -25.99 5.29
CA GLU A 497 -25.06 -26.17 6.38
C GLU A 497 -23.72 -25.57 6.07
N GLN A 498 -23.18 -25.86 4.86
CA GLN A 498 -21.90 -25.28 4.44
C GLN A 498 -21.99 -23.76 4.30
N LYS A 499 -23.12 -23.24 3.84
CA LYS A 499 -23.36 -21.79 3.75
C LYS A 499 -23.37 -21.14 5.13
N VAL A 500 -24.04 -21.75 6.11
CA VAL A 500 -24.04 -21.28 7.52
C VAL A 500 -22.63 -21.29 8.08
N LEU A 501 -21.88 -22.38 7.89
CA LEU A 501 -20.49 -22.48 8.35
C LEU A 501 -19.62 -21.40 7.74
N ASN A 502 -19.71 -21.19 6.42
CA ASN A 502 -18.94 -20.14 5.72
C ASN A 502 -19.29 -18.73 6.22
N ILE A 503 -20.59 -18.45 6.48
CA ILE A 503 -21.00 -17.15 7.00
C ILE A 503 -20.47 -16.97 8.44
N LYS A 504 -20.53 -18.01 9.27
CA LYS A 504 -19.97 -17.99 10.64
C LYS A 504 -18.46 -17.79 10.65
N GLU A 505 -17.74 -18.43 9.73
CA GLU A 505 -16.30 -18.24 9.54
C GLU A 505 -15.99 -16.82 9.11
N GLN A 506 -16.67 -16.29 8.09
CA GLN A 506 -16.52 -14.92 7.64
C GLN A 506 -16.86 -13.90 8.75
N LYS A 507 -17.86 -14.18 9.59
CA LYS A 507 -18.17 -13.35 10.75
C LYS A 507 -17.02 -13.36 11.75
N ASN A 508 -16.46 -14.53 12.05
CA ASN A 508 -15.32 -14.64 12.95
C ASN A 508 -14.10 -13.91 12.41
N ASP A 509 -13.78 -14.08 11.12
CA ASP A 509 -12.69 -13.36 10.44
C ASP A 509 -12.90 -11.84 10.51
N TYR A 510 -14.15 -11.39 10.28
CA TYR A 510 -14.49 -9.97 10.41
C TYR A 510 -14.30 -9.46 11.84
N MET A 511 -14.74 -10.22 12.84
CA MET A 511 -14.59 -9.83 14.26
C MET A 511 -13.13 -9.79 14.68
N GLU A 512 -12.33 -10.77 14.27
CA GLU A 512 -10.89 -10.82 14.55
C GLU A 512 -10.16 -9.66 13.86
N LEU A 513 -10.45 -9.44 12.59
CA LEU A 513 -9.87 -8.33 11.84
C LEU A 513 -10.25 -6.96 12.42
N ARG A 514 -11.48 -6.82 12.91
CA ARG A 514 -11.96 -5.62 13.59
C ARG A 514 -11.23 -5.37 14.90
N GLU A 515 -11.00 -6.42 15.68
CA GLU A 515 -10.25 -6.33 16.93
C GLU A 515 -8.79 -5.95 16.67
N GLN A 516 -8.15 -6.60 15.70
CA GLN A 516 -6.79 -6.27 15.28
C GLN A 516 -6.69 -4.81 14.80
N PHE A 517 -7.63 -4.38 13.97
CA PHE A 517 -7.66 -2.99 13.49
C PHE A 517 -7.91 -2.00 14.63
N ALA A 518 -8.75 -2.33 15.62
CA ALA A 518 -8.99 -1.49 16.78
C ALA A 518 -7.70 -1.29 17.61
N ALA A 519 -6.88 -2.34 17.74
CA ALA A 519 -5.57 -2.25 18.39
C ALA A 519 -4.62 -1.33 17.61
N TYR A 520 -4.58 -1.45 16.27
CA TYR A 520 -3.80 -0.55 15.42
C TYR A 520 -4.31 0.90 15.49
N ASP A 521 -5.62 1.13 15.50
CA ASP A 521 -6.20 2.47 15.62
C ASP A 521 -5.84 3.13 16.95
N LEU A 522 -5.90 2.37 18.04
CA LEU A 522 -5.46 2.84 19.35
C LEU A 522 -3.97 3.16 19.35
N TYR A 523 -3.14 2.26 18.78
CA TYR A 523 -1.70 2.47 18.67
C TYR A 523 -1.36 3.70 17.82
N MET A 524 -2.02 3.85 16.66
CA MET A 524 -1.84 5.01 15.79
C MET A 524 -2.22 6.32 16.51
N ARG A 525 -3.32 6.34 17.25
CA ARG A 525 -3.70 7.52 18.06
C ARG A 525 -2.64 7.86 19.10
N ALA A 526 -2.10 6.86 19.77
CA ALA A 526 -1.02 7.04 20.75
C ALA A 526 0.28 7.57 20.09
N MET A 527 0.65 7.01 18.93
CA MET A 527 1.87 7.37 18.20
C MET A 527 1.72 8.62 17.33
N HIS A 528 0.49 9.11 17.13
CA HIS A 528 0.24 10.33 16.38
C HIS A 528 1.05 11.52 16.91
N PRO A 529 1.49 12.47 16.07
CA PRO A 529 2.20 13.68 16.54
C PRO A 529 1.50 14.47 17.65
N ASN A 530 0.18 14.36 17.77
CA ASN A 530 -0.60 14.95 18.86
C ASN A 530 -0.88 13.97 20.03
N GLY A 531 -0.33 12.78 20.02
CA GLY A 531 -0.43 11.78 21.08
C GLY A 531 0.71 11.89 22.10
N ILE A 532 1.31 10.76 22.41
CA ILE A 532 2.36 10.65 23.46
C ILE A 532 3.52 11.63 23.22
N ALA A 533 3.95 11.79 21.96
CA ALA A 533 5.03 12.72 21.62
C ALA A 533 4.71 14.14 22.09
N TYR A 534 3.48 14.59 21.84
CA TYR A 534 3.08 15.94 22.27
C TYR A 534 2.90 16.07 23.79
N ASP A 535 2.45 15.00 24.44
CA ASP A 535 2.38 15.00 25.91
C ASP A 535 3.76 15.08 26.56
N VAL A 536 4.76 14.42 25.97
CA VAL A 536 6.17 14.56 26.40
C VAL A 536 6.65 16.00 26.16
N ILE A 537 6.37 16.57 24.98
CA ILE A 537 6.70 17.97 24.70
C ILE A 537 6.09 18.88 25.76
N LYS A 538 4.78 18.79 26.03
CA LYS A 538 4.09 19.61 27.04
C LYS A 538 4.76 19.54 28.42
N LYS A 539 5.17 18.33 28.83
CA LYS A 539 5.88 18.15 30.12
C LYS A 539 7.27 18.78 30.13
N LYS A 540 7.90 18.95 28.96
CA LYS A 540 9.20 19.60 28.82
C LYS A 540 9.12 21.13 28.64
N LEU A 541 7.96 21.68 28.28
CA LEU A 541 7.81 23.13 28.09
C LEU A 541 8.23 23.97 29.30
N PRO A 542 7.92 23.61 30.56
CA PRO A 542 8.39 24.38 31.71
C PRO A 542 9.90 24.48 31.78
N VAL A 543 10.63 23.38 31.49
CA VAL A 543 12.09 23.35 31.46
C VAL A 543 12.64 24.22 30.33
N ILE A 544 12.05 24.11 29.14
CA ILE A 544 12.41 24.93 27.98
C ILE A 544 12.19 26.42 28.30
N ASN A 545 11.04 26.78 28.85
CA ASN A 545 10.72 28.16 29.25
C ASN A 545 11.73 28.68 30.29
N GLN A 546 12.13 27.83 31.24
CA GLN A 546 13.16 28.19 32.24
C GLN A 546 14.51 28.45 31.57
N GLU A 547 14.92 27.61 30.63
CA GLU A 547 16.20 27.83 29.91
C GLU A 547 16.13 29.09 29.03
N ILE A 548 15.01 29.38 28.37
CA ILE A 548 14.81 30.64 27.63
C ILE A 548 14.91 31.86 28.59
N ALA A 549 14.22 31.77 29.73
CA ALA A 549 14.27 32.84 30.72
C ALA A 549 15.68 33.09 31.23
N LYS A 550 16.49 32.05 31.49
CA LYS A 550 17.93 32.20 31.90
C LYS A 550 18.72 33.00 30.87
N VAL A 551 18.47 32.78 29.59
CA VAL A 551 19.16 33.52 28.51
C VAL A 551 18.68 34.97 28.43
N LEU A 552 17.38 35.20 28.52
CA LEU A 552 16.79 36.53 28.27
C LEU A 552 16.82 37.48 29.46
N THR A 553 16.78 36.97 30.68
CA THR A 553 16.60 37.78 31.92
C THR A 553 17.57 38.96 32.04
N ASN A 554 18.83 38.77 31.64
CA ASN A 554 19.86 39.84 31.73
C ASN A 554 20.10 40.56 30.40
N LEU A 555 19.46 40.14 29.32
CA LEU A 555 19.70 40.65 27.97
C LEU A 555 18.56 41.54 27.45
N THR A 556 17.34 41.30 27.91
CA THR A 556 16.17 41.98 27.39
C THR A 556 15.20 42.31 28.50
N ASN A 557 14.25 43.20 28.19
CA ASN A 557 13.16 43.59 29.08
C ASN A 557 11.84 42.85 28.79
N PHE A 558 11.90 41.79 28.01
CA PHE A 558 10.77 40.93 27.67
C PHE A 558 11.05 39.47 27.99
N GLU A 559 9.99 38.71 28.20
CA GLU A 559 9.98 37.27 28.37
C GLU A 559 9.42 36.58 27.13
N VAL A 560 9.93 35.39 26.85
CA VAL A 560 9.41 34.51 25.81
C VAL A 560 9.00 33.19 26.45
N LEU A 561 7.81 32.73 26.12
CA LEU A 561 7.27 31.52 26.70
C LEU A 561 6.51 30.69 25.64
N PHE A 562 6.63 29.40 25.79
CA PHE A 562 5.87 28.41 25.05
C PHE A 562 4.64 28.02 25.85
N GLU A 563 3.50 27.99 25.18
CA GLU A 563 2.26 27.49 25.75
C GLU A 563 1.68 26.40 24.88
N GLY A 564 1.25 25.32 25.55
CA GLY A 564 0.54 24.20 24.92
C GLY A 564 -0.92 24.21 25.31
N ASP A 565 -1.81 24.68 24.44
CA ASP A 565 -3.26 24.62 24.64
C ASP A 565 -3.89 23.58 23.71
N GLY A 566 -4.54 22.57 24.30
CA GLY A 566 -5.10 21.46 23.55
C GLY A 566 -4.05 20.79 22.65
N ASN A 567 -4.26 20.86 21.34
CA ASN A 567 -3.36 20.34 20.32
C ASN A 567 -2.48 21.44 19.67
N LYS A 568 -2.44 22.64 20.22
CA LYS A 568 -1.64 23.74 19.66
C LYS A 568 -0.42 24.00 20.53
N LEU A 569 0.67 24.37 19.87
CA LEU A 569 1.89 24.85 20.48
C LEU A 569 2.16 26.26 19.97
N ASP A 570 2.00 27.23 20.84
CA ASP A 570 2.18 28.64 20.52
C ASP A 570 3.33 29.27 21.32
N ILE A 571 3.86 30.36 20.78
CA ILE A 571 4.98 31.09 21.35
C ILE A 571 4.53 32.52 21.59
N PHE A 572 4.69 32.98 22.80
CA PHE A 572 4.31 34.34 23.22
C PHE A 572 5.52 35.14 23.65
N ILE A 573 5.45 36.43 23.40
CA ILE A 573 6.34 37.44 23.97
C ILE A 573 5.53 38.27 24.96
N LYS A 574 6.07 38.50 26.12
CA LYS A 574 5.50 39.26 27.18
C LYS A 574 6.42 40.39 27.61
N HIS A 575 5.97 41.64 27.53
CA HIS A 575 6.65 42.81 28.05
C HIS A 575 6.13 43.16 29.45
N PRO A 576 6.95 43.81 30.30
CA PRO A 576 6.48 44.33 31.57
C PRO A 576 5.26 45.18 31.37
N LYS A 577 4.21 44.96 32.17
CA LYS A 577 2.92 45.71 32.15
C LYS A 577 2.06 45.50 30.87
N HIS A 578 2.38 44.54 30.02
CA HIS A 578 1.58 44.20 28.84
C HIS A 578 1.15 42.76 28.88
N ASP A 579 0.01 42.47 28.25
CA ASP A 579 -0.46 41.10 28.07
C ASP A 579 0.43 40.35 27.06
N PRO A 580 0.58 39.02 27.20
CA PRO A 580 1.28 38.22 26.24
C PRO A 580 0.70 38.33 24.84
N ARG A 581 1.54 38.49 23.83
CA ARG A 581 1.16 38.48 22.41
C ARG A 581 1.96 37.44 21.63
N PRO A 582 1.43 36.95 20.50
CA PRO A 582 2.20 36.02 19.67
C PRO A 582 3.57 36.60 19.27
N LEU A 583 4.64 35.82 19.44
CA LEU A 583 6.00 36.24 19.10
C LEU A 583 6.15 36.61 17.62
N SER A 584 5.29 36.07 16.74
CA SER A 584 5.26 36.45 15.31
C SER A 584 4.96 37.95 15.09
N MET A 585 4.35 38.63 16.06
CA MET A 585 4.05 40.07 16.01
C MET A 585 5.13 40.95 16.63
N ALA A 586 6.20 40.38 17.14
CA ALA A 586 7.34 41.09 17.70
C ALA A 586 8.15 41.85 16.64
N SER A 587 8.95 42.82 17.06
CA SER A 587 9.91 43.51 16.18
C SER A 587 10.98 42.57 15.62
N GLY A 588 11.73 43.01 14.63
CA GLY A 588 12.84 42.23 14.05
C GLY A 588 13.92 41.88 15.07
N ALA A 589 14.32 42.85 15.89
CA ALA A 589 15.33 42.69 16.94
C ALA A 589 14.84 41.72 18.03
N GLU A 590 13.61 41.91 18.54
CA GLU A 590 13.00 41.02 19.51
C GLU A 590 12.92 39.58 19.00
N LYS A 591 12.53 39.38 17.75
CA LYS A 591 12.50 38.05 17.13
C LYS A 591 13.88 37.42 17.04
N THR A 592 14.91 38.18 16.69
CA THR A 592 16.28 37.70 16.61
C THR A 592 16.79 37.25 17.99
N MET A 593 16.62 38.06 19.01
CA MET A 593 17.00 37.71 20.37
C MET A 593 16.22 36.50 20.91
N ALA A 594 14.91 36.49 20.69
CA ALA A 594 14.05 35.37 21.06
C ALA A 594 14.44 34.06 20.34
N ALA A 595 14.71 34.11 19.03
CA ALA A 595 15.09 32.96 18.25
C ALA A 595 16.40 32.34 18.76
N MET A 596 17.38 33.17 19.10
CA MET A 596 18.67 32.71 19.65
C MET A 596 18.49 32.11 21.06
N ALA A 597 17.69 32.75 21.92
CA ALA A 597 17.38 32.21 23.25
C ALA A 597 16.64 30.85 23.18
N ILE A 598 15.65 30.73 22.29
CA ILE A 598 14.94 29.49 22.02
C ILE A 598 15.92 28.40 21.56
N ARG A 599 16.81 28.71 20.64
CA ARG A 599 17.82 27.78 20.13
C ARG A 599 18.73 27.27 21.25
N LEU A 600 19.27 28.16 22.06
CA LEU A 600 20.10 27.78 23.21
C LEU A 600 19.35 26.91 24.20
N ALA A 601 18.10 27.25 24.50
CA ALA A 601 17.26 26.44 25.36
C ALA A 601 16.99 25.03 24.77
N PHE A 602 16.77 24.93 23.46
CA PHE A 602 16.62 23.64 22.81
C PHE A 602 17.90 22.80 22.86
N LEU A 603 19.06 23.42 22.66
CA LEU A 603 20.35 22.74 22.77
C LEU A 603 20.58 22.22 24.19
N ALA A 604 20.17 22.96 25.24
CA ALA A 604 20.29 22.54 26.62
C ALA A 604 19.46 21.29 26.95
N VAL A 605 18.36 21.04 26.22
CA VAL A 605 17.50 19.86 26.41
C VAL A 605 17.66 18.81 25.33
N SER A 606 18.52 19.02 24.34
CA SER A 606 18.69 18.19 23.15
C SER A 606 19.62 17.02 23.41
N ASN A 607 19.29 15.88 22.78
CA ASN A 607 20.16 14.71 22.67
C ASN A 607 20.79 14.56 21.27
N LEU A 608 20.58 15.54 20.38
CA LEU A 608 21.14 15.49 19.03
C LEU A 608 22.67 15.58 19.04
N PRO A 609 23.35 15.00 18.04
CA PRO A 609 24.77 15.23 17.83
C PRO A 609 25.04 16.73 17.63
N THR A 610 25.97 17.28 18.36
CA THR A 610 26.32 18.71 18.30
C THR A 610 27.78 18.89 17.96
N SER A 611 28.08 19.90 17.12
CA SER A 611 29.45 20.33 16.89
C SER A 611 29.91 21.31 17.98
N ASP A 612 31.21 21.51 18.09
CA ASP A 612 31.79 22.58 18.89
C ASP A 612 31.78 23.96 18.17
N ILE A 613 31.16 24.02 16.99
CA ILE A 613 31.07 25.22 16.19
C ILE A 613 29.61 25.69 16.09
N MET A 614 29.39 26.96 16.36
CA MET A 614 28.15 27.67 16.05
C MET A 614 28.39 28.63 14.89
N VAL A 615 27.50 28.61 13.91
CA VAL A 615 27.54 29.52 12.75
C VAL A 615 26.37 30.48 12.82
N LEU A 616 26.65 31.75 12.77
CA LEU A 616 25.69 32.83 12.73
C LEU A 616 25.84 33.55 11.39
N ASP A 617 24.93 33.27 10.45
CA ASP A 617 24.96 33.88 9.11
C ASP A 617 24.01 35.08 9.07
N GLU A 618 24.59 36.28 8.98
CA GLU A 618 23.90 37.58 8.93
C GLU A 618 22.94 37.84 10.10
N PRO A 619 23.31 37.58 11.37
CA PRO A 619 22.38 37.65 12.51
C PRO A 619 22.01 39.09 12.91
N GLY A 620 22.76 40.08 12.45
CA GLY A 620 22.68 41.46 12.97
C GLY A 620 21.86 42.45 12.12
N THR A 621 21.25 42.02 11.01
CA THR A 621 20.63 42.96 10.04
C THR A 621 19.37 43.68 10.60
N ALA A 622 18.79 43.20 11.69
CA ALA A 622 17.62 43.77 12.33
C ALA A 622 17.92 44.38 13.72
N LEU A 623 19.20 44.47 14.13
CA LEU A 623 19.60 45.00 15.43
C LEU A 623 19.97 46.49 15.33
N ASP A 624 19.42 47.28 16.25
CA ASP A 624 19.85 48.63 16.55
C ASP A 624 21.01 48.66 17.56
N GLU A 625 21.53 49.83 17.89
CA GLU A 625 22.66 49.98 18.81
C GLU A 625 22.38 49.40 20.23
N GLU A 626 21.16 49.54 20.71
CA GLU A 626 20.77 49.02 22.03
C GLU A 626 20.73 47.47 22.04
N HIS A 627 20.14 46.88 21.00
CA HIS A 627 20.08 45.42 20.87
C HIS A 627 21.44 44.81 20.46
N LEU A 628 22.36 45.59 19.89
CA LEU A 628 23.70 45.15 19.57
C LEU A 628 24.50 44.81 20.84
N GLN A 629 24.36 45.62 21.92
CA GLN A 629 24.99 45.33 23.20
C GLN A 629 24.43 44.03 23.83
N ALA A 630 23.11 43.85 23.80
CA ALA A 630 22.49 42.60 24.25
C ALA A 630 22.95 41.41 23.42
N PHE A 631 23.10 41.58 22.09
CA PHE A 631 23.62 40.56 21.20
C PHE A 631 25.07 40.18 21.52
N THR A 632 25.91 41.14 21.89
CA THR A 632 27.29 40.87 22.32
C THR A 632 27.31 39.96 23.56
N GLN A 633 26.49 40.28 24.56
CA GLN A 633 26.36 39.45 25.77
C GLN A 633 25.82 38.05 25.42
N LEU A 634 24.91 37.95 24.47
CA LEU A 634 24.43 36.66 23.96
C LEU A 634 25.55 35.85 23.31
N LEU A 635 26.45 36.48 22.56
CA LEU A 635 27.62 35.80 21.99
C LEU A 635 28.53 35.23 23.08
N ASP A 636 28.71 35.97 24.20
CA ASP A 636 29.47 35.45 25.33
C ASP A 636 28.80 34.24 25.99
N MET A 637 27.49 34.21 26.06
CA MET A 637 26.75 33.02 26.50
C MET A 637 26.90 31.85 25.56
N ILE A 638 26.95 32.07 24.27
CA ILE A 638 27.16 31.02 23.25
C ILE A 638 28.54 30.37 23.42
N LYS A 639 29.59 31.17 23.79
CA LYS A 639 30.94 30.66 24.04
C LYS A 639 31.01 29.60 25.13
N VAL A 640 30.03 29.53 26.05
CA VAL A 640 29.94 28.48 27.06
C VAL A 640 29.60 27.13 26.45
N HIS A 641 28.83 27.12 25.37
CA HIS A 641 28.34 25.93 24.71
C HIS A 641 29.18 25.50 23.51
N PHE A 642 29.77 26.47 22.80
CA PHE A 642 30.54 26.27 21.58
C PHE A 642 31.95 26.85 21.71
N LYS A 643 32.97 26.08 21.33
CA LYS A 643 34.35 26.53 21.32
C LYS A 643 34.56 27.70 20.34
N THR A 644 33.93 27.59 19.17
CA THR A 644 34.09 28.55 18.09
C THR A 644 32.71 29.03 17.58
N THR A 645 32.49 30.32 17.57
CA THR A 645 31.30 30.93 16.95
C THR A 645 31.72 31.66 15.69
N LEU A 646 31.34 31.19 14.52
CA LEU A 646 31.59 31.89 13.24
C LEU A 646 30.48 32.92 13.02
N LEU A 647 30.83 34.18 13.03
CA LEU A 647 29.94 35.30 12.76
C LEU A 647 30.16 35.81 11.33
N ILE A 648 29.26 35.48 10.44
CA ILE A 648 29.28 35.93 9.06
C ILE A 648 28.44 37.18 8.95
N SER A 649 29.02 38.31 8.57
CA SER A 649 28.30 39.57 8.40
C SER A 649 28.95 40.53 7.37
N HIS A 650 28.11 41.44 6.92
CA HIS A 650 28.58 42.58 6.12
C HIS A 650 28.54 43.91 6.91
N LEU A 651 28.11 43.85 8.19
CA LEU A 651 28.00 45.03 9.05
C LEU A 651 29.31 45.31 9.77
N ASP A 652 29.88 46.53 9.55
CA ASP A 652 31.11 46.92 10.18
C ASP A 652 31.00 47.05 11.72
N SER A 653 29.80 47.36 12.24
CA SER A 653 29.52 47.43 13.67
C SER A 653 29.74 46.13 14.42
N LEU A 654 29.71 44.99 13.73
CA LEU A 654 29.98 43.69 14.33
C LEU A 654 31.47 43.33 14.39
N LYS A 655 32.37 44.12 13.75
CA LYS A 655 33.80 43.86 13.80
C LYS A 655 34.40 44.05 15.21
N ASP A 656 33.80 44.95 15.96
CA ASP A 656 34.29 45.26 17.33
C ASP A 656 33.81 44.20 18.35
N VAL A 657 32.93 43.27 17.94
CA VAL A 657 32.33 42.26 18.82
C VAL A 657 33.02 40.89 18.69
N VAL A 658 33.90 40.74 17.71
CA VAL A 658 34.57 39.46 17.44
C VAL A 658 35.95 39.40 18.06
N ASP A 659 36.36 38.21 18.47
CA ASP A 659 37.71 38.01 19.06
C ASP A 659 38.79 37.90 18.00
N LEU A 660 38.44 37.42 16.78
CA LEU A 660 39.33 37.30 15.62
C LEU A 660 38.55 37.48 14.31
N THR A 661 39.22 37.95 13.28
CA THR A 661 38.67 38.03 11.93
C THR A 661 39.38 37.09 10.98
N LEU A 662 38.61 36.41 10.12
CA LEU A 662 39.10 35.68 8.97
C LEU A 662 38.78 36.49 7.71
N ASP A 663 39.84 36.86 6.98
CA ASP A 663 39.69 37.70 5.81
C ASP A 663 39.53 36.86 4.54
N ILE A 664 38.55 37.25 3.72
CA ILE A 664 38.38 36.66 2.40
C ILE A 664 38.99 37.62 1.39
N SER A 665 40.06 37.19 0.73
CA SER A 665 40.71 37.92 -0.35
C SER A 665 40.28 37.34 -1.72
N LYS A 666 40.38 38.18 -2.78
CA LYS A 666 40.18 37.72 -4.15
C LYS A 666 41.49 37.83 -4.90
N LYS A 667 41.92 36.73 -5.54
CA LYS A 667 43.07 36.68 -6.44
C LYS A 667 42.62 36.07 -7.76
N GLU A 668 42.86 36.71 -8.85
CA GLU A 668 42.53 36.24 -10.22
C GLU A 668 41.06 35.83 -10.39
N GLY A 669 40.15 36.50 -9.68
CA GLY A 669 38.70 36.19 -9.72
C GLY A 669 38.22 35.10 -8.73
N TYR A 670 39.12 34.39 -8.05
CA TYR A 670 38.82 33.39 -7.06
C TYR A 670 38.87 33.96 -5.63
N ALA A 671 38.01 33.46 -4.77
CA ALA A 671 38.06 33.75 -3.35
C ALA A 671 39.09 32.84 -2.66
N TYR A 672 39.79 33.39 -1.69
CA TYR A 672 40.72 32.68 -0.81
C TYR A 672 40.49 33.16 0.62
N ILE A 673 40.56 32.25 1.56
CA ILE A 673 40.47 32.55 2.98
C ILE A 673 41.87 32.62 3.55
N ASN A 674 42.15 33.68 4.32
CA ASN A 674 43.40 33.84 5.05
C ASN A 674 43.10 33.72 6.53
N GLN A 675 43.87 32.89 7.23
CA GLN A 675 43.79 32.66 8.67
C GLN A 675 44.99 33.31 9.38
#